data_5f21a59255410cfa216c3de9c8edac7b
#
_entry.id   5f21a59255410cfa216c3de9c8edac7b
#
_cell.length_a   1.000
_cell.length_b   1.000
_cell.length_c   1.000
_cell.angle_alpha   90.00
_cell.angle_beta   90.00
_cell.angle_gamma   90.00
#
_symmetry.space_group_name_H-M   'P 1'
#
loop_
_entity.id
_entity.type
_entity.pdbx_description
1 polymer ?
#
loop_
_entity_poly.entity_id
_entity_poly.type
_entity_poly.pdbx_seq_one_letter_code
_entity_poly.pdbx_strand_id
1 'polypeptide(L)'
;MKKYEKAKDFKRFIFIILFFFAFVFVPQTSASANDVWISVRSENFYLVGNAGEPEMRRAAVKLEQFRHIFTQLFREMNFKSPIPTTVVVFKDDKSFGSFKPMNEDGSSRDWVLGYFLPGKDVNYIALPVKGDKDISFSTIYHEYVHFLIDNSLGRANIPPWFNEGYAEFYEQTVFGNDGKATLGAVNSSHLSFLRKNGFMPFEKFFAVDYYTLNRQSKEYAVGFYAQAWATMHYLIQADKGARNYRLQLFSEFLMKGKTQTQAFQEAFKTDYAGLEAEVKKYIERKTFEVSLLNIDKNFVVENQLRTLPLTTAEAKAYQGDLLFRLDRKDEASRFLRESLALDPELSFANATFGLMKLQENNYPEAIKYLEKAVETGAQNYFAHYSFAYVLSREGMSDFGFIVAYNLKYAEKIRESLRRAIALNPEYAESFHLYAFINITRNENLDEALEMINKALKIAPGNQWYRLRTAEIYMRKQDFANARKISQNILQTAPDDRLKLYAQNTLNLTNAWEAQIEDIKKQREQPENEVTDKILSEEEIAALNEKAMNESLNQSLRKPRTGEKRIVGFLTNIECGAKEVIYFVKSLDERLEFRSNSFDDIIFTAFAVADSKVGCGIFKAEVYAVITYKTGGELNRKISGETVAVEFVPKNFKFIEP
;
A
#
# COMPACT_ATOMS: atom_id res chain seq x y z
N MET A 1 57.75 78.80 44.22
CA MET A 1 58.15 80.20 43.78
C MET A 1 57.75 80.41 42.37
N LYS A 2 56.87 81.37 42.18
CA LYS A 2 56.81 82.31 41.04
C LYS A 2 56.69 81.69 39.65
N LYS A 3 55.89 82.04 38.76
CA LYS A 3 54.89 83.12 38.53
C LYS A 3 54.51 82.92 37.06
N TYR A 4 53.22 83.06 36.78
CA TYR A 4 52.61 84.06 35.86
C TYR A 4 53.38 84.30 34.55
N GLU A 5 52.82 84.30 33.35
CA GLU A 5 51.68 85.09 32.81
C GLU A 5 51.36 84.61 31.40
N LYS A 6 50.15 84.54 31.00
CA LYS A 6 49.35 85.30 29.99
C LYS A 6 50.08 85.47 28.63
N ALA A 7 49.59 85.18 27.50
CA ALA A 7 48.40 85.72 26.85
C ALA A 7 48.33 85.29 25.37
N LYS A 8 47.08 85.13 24.96
CA LYS A 8 46.46 85.55 23.69
C LYS A 8 46.78 84.93 22.36
N ASP A 9 45.64 84.34 21.90
CA ASP A 9 45.10 84.40 20.54
C ASP A 9 45.96 84.15 19.31
N PHE A 10 45.68 83.00 18.70
CA PHE A 10 45.40 83.06 17.27
C PHE A 10 44.55 81.83 16.87
N LYS A 11 43.32 82.12 16.44
CA LYS A 11 42.40 81.15 15.85
C LYS A 11 43.01 80.52 14.62
N ARG A 12 43.19 79.20 14.60
CA ARG A 12 43.18 78.41 13.38
C ARG A 12 42.20 77.27 13.53
N PHE A 13 41.06 77.34 12.83
CA PHE A 13 40.12 76.32 12.55
C PHE A 13 40.83 75.14 11.88
N ILE A 14 41.00 74.06 12.58
CA ILE A 14 41.23 72.76 11.98
C ILE A 14 39.93 71.94 12.18
N PHE A 15 39.18 71.78 11.08
CA PHE A 15 38.05 70.86 10.99
C PHE A 15 38.62 69.47 11.07
N ILE A 16 38.54 68.80 12.22
CA ILE A 16 38.71 67.35 12.33
C ILE A 16 37.38 66.72 12.04
N ILE A 17 37.22 66.20 10.79
CA ILE A 17 36.11 65.34 10.40
C ILE A 17 36.35 64.00 11.10
N LEU A 18 35.68 63.76 12.21
CA LEU A 18 35.55 62.43 12.81
C LEU A 18 34.57 61.63 11.94
N PHE A 19 35.15 60.83 11.04
CA PHE A 19 34.39 59.78 10.38
C PHE A 19 34.05 58.72 11.43
N PHE A 20 32.82 58.82 11.98
CA PHE A 20 32.19 57.70 12.67
C PHE A 20 31.87 56.61 11.64
N PHE A 21 32.78 55.61 11.50
CA PHE A 21 32.47 54.35 10.89
C PHE A 21 31.46 53.66 11.82
N ALA A 22 30.16 53.91 11.61
CA ALA A 22 29.14 53.04 12.10
C ALA A 22 29.32 51.68 11.40
N PHE A 23 30.03 50.74 12.06
CA PHE A 23 29.93 49.35 11.72
C PHE A 23 28.49 48.94 11.91
N VAL A 24 27.69 49.05 10.84
CA VAL A 24 26.44 48.33 10.77
C VAL A 24 26.80 46.85 10.84
N PHE A 25 26.72 46.27 12.04
CA PHE A 25 26.63 44.83 12.22
C PHE A 25 25.34 44.40 11.52
N VAL A 26 25.43 44.14 10.20
CA VAL A 26 24.43 43.32 9.53
C VAL A 26 24.64 41.94 10.14
N PRO A 27 23.69 41.43 10.94
CA PRO A 27 23.78 40.06 11.32
C PRO A 27 23.82 39.28 10.00
N GLN A 28 24.97 38.68 9.68
CA GLN A 28 25.01 37.60 8.72
C GLN A 28 24.14 36.53 9.35
N THR A 29 22.84 36.62 9.07
CA THR A 29 22.02 35.40 9.10
C THR A 29 22.79 34.45 8.20
N SER A 30 23.49 33.51 8.82
CA SER A 30 23.94 32.31 8.14
C SER A 30 22.68 31.73 7.53
N ALA A 31 22.38 32.12 6.29
CA ALA A 31 21.43 31.39 5.50
C ALA A 31 22.01 29.97 5.54
N SER A 32 21.40 29.11 6.31
CA SER A 32 21.64 27.68 6.23
C SER A 32 21.65 27.41 4.74
N ALA A 33 22.81 27.03 4.21
CA ALA A 33 22.94 26.72 2.80
C ALA A 33 21.81 25.73 2.51
N ASN A 34 20.79 26.18 1.80
CA ASN A 34 19.69 25.32 1.44
C ASN A 34 20.32 24.11 0.78
N ASP A 35 20.07 22.94 1.33
CA ASP A 35 20.57 21.69 0.75
C ASP A 35 20.19 21.67 -0.73
N VAL A 36 21.19 21.56 -1.60
CA VAL A 36 20.94 21.48 -3.03
C VAL A 36 20.33 20.11 -3.32
N TRP A 37 19.09 20.11 -3.76
CA TRP A 37 18.40 18.93 -4.20
C TRP A 37 18.57 18.76 -5.72
N ILE A 38 18.84 17.53 -6.12
CA ILE A 38 18.97 17.14 -7.53
C ILE A 38 18.11 15.92 -7.80
N SER A 39 17.80 15.70 -9.07
CA SER A 39 17.24 14.44 -9.55
C SER A 39 18.25 13.70 -10.43
N VAL A 40 18.21 12.37 -10.37
CA VAL A 40 18.90 11.47 -11.28
C VAL A 40 17.89 10.49 -11.84
N ARG A 41 17.77 10.43 -13.15
CA ARG A 41 16.86 9.52 -13.82
C ARG A 41 17.65 8.39 -14.48
N SER A 42 17.29 7.16 -14.18
CA SER A 42 17.69 5.95 -14.87
C SER A 42 16.52 5.38 -15.68
N GLU A 43 16.68 4.19 -16.24
CA GLU A 43 15.61 3.53 -17.00
C GLU A 43 14.40 3.19 -16.10
N ASN A 44 14.64 2.68 -14.89
CA ASN A 44 13.60 2.15 -14.01
C ASN A 44 13.39 2.95 -12.73
N PHE A 45 14.28 3.89 -12.40
CA PHE A 45 14.22 4.66 -11.16
C PHE A 45 14.29 6.16 -11.41
N TYR A 46 13.56 6.90 -10.59
CA TYR A 46 13.68 8.34 -10.48
C TYR A 46 14.21 8.68 -9.08
N LEU A 47 15.46 9.10 -9.01
CA LEU A 47 16.10 9.44 -7.75
C LEU A 47 15.98 10.93 -7.51
N VAL A 48 15.66 11.34 -6.28
CA VAL A 48 15.67 12.73 -5.81
C VAL A 48 16.40 12.79 -4.47
N GLY A 49 17.11 13.88 -4.21
CA GLY A 49 17.82 13.95 -2.93
C GLY A 49 18.86 15.04 -2.84
N ASN A 50 19.46 15.14 -1.65
CA ASN A 50 20.52 16.08 -1.30
C ASN A 50 21.88 15.40 -1.06
N ALA A 51 22.03 14.14 -1.48
CA ALA A 51 23.25 13.36 -1.28
C ALA A 51 24.42 13.77 -2.19
N GLY A 52 24.18 14.66 -3.15
CA GLY A 52 25.15 15.04 -4.17
C GLY A 52 25.18 14.07 -5.35
N GLU A 53 25.62 14.57 -6.52
CA GLU A 53 25.53 13.83 -7.78
C GLU A 53 26.28 12.48 -7.77
N PRO A 54 27.53 12.36 -7.28
CA PRO A 54 28.25 11.09 -7.30
C PRO A 54 27.51 9.98 -6.55
N GLU A 55 26.97 10.30 -5.37
CA GLU A 55 26.25 9.33 -4.54
C GLU A 55 24.89 8.96 -5.14
N MET A 56 24.16 9.94 -5.68
CA MET A 56 22.90 9.71 -6.37
C MET A 56 23.07 8.78 -7.58
N ARG A 57 24.12 9.02 -8.39
CA ARG A 57 24.44 8.17 -9.55
C ARG A 57 24.85 6.77 -9.11
N ARG A 58 25.69 6.64 -8.05
CA ARG A 58 26.05 5.33 -7.48
C ARG A 58 24.82 4.55 -7.01
N ALA A 59 23.90 5.20 -6.33
CA ALA A 59 22.65 4.57 -5.91
C ALA A 59 21.83 4.07 -7.12
N ALA A 60 21.68 4.88 -8.15
CA ALA A 60 20.99 4.51 -9.37
C ALA A 60 21.63 3.28 -10.05
N VAL A 61 22.94 3.27 -10.18
CA VAL A 61 23.68 2.13 -10.78
C VAL A 61 23.45 0.84 -9.99
N LYS A 62 23.57 0.88 -8.66
CA LYS A 62 23.39 -0.31 -7.81
C LYS A 62 21.97 -0.86 -7.88
N LEU A 63 20.94 0.01 -7.89
CA LEU A 63 19.54 -0.41 -8.01
C LEU A 63 19.26 -1.01 -9.40
N GLU A 64 19.77 -0.42 -10.46
CA GLU A 64 19.64 -0.96 -11.81
C GLU A 64 20.37 -2.30 -11.97
N GLN A 65 21.58 -2.45 -11.41
CA GLN A 65 22.31 -3.71 -11.39
C GLN A 65 21.52 -4.79 -10.66
N PHE A 66 20.97 -4.47 -9.48
CA PHE A 66 20.17 -5.41 -8.72
C PHE A 66 18.92 -5.86 -9.51
N ARG A 67 18.20 -4.90 -10.09
CA ARG A 67 17.06 -5.17 -10.94
C ARG A 67 17.42 -6.03 -12.16
N HIS A 68 18.54 -5.72 -12.82
CA HIS A 68 19.02 -6.45 -13.98
C HIS A 68 19.27 -7.93 -13.67
N ILE A 69 19.82 -8.26 -12.49
CA ILE A 69 19.98 -9.65 -12.05
C ILE A 69 18.65 -10.37 -12.01
N PHE A 70 17.60 -9.77 -11.48
CA PHE A 70 16.28 -10.38 -11.46
C PHE A 70 15.75 -10.65 -12.87
N THR A 71 15.94 -9.72 -13.82
CA THR A 71 15.53 -9.94 -15.22
C THR A 71 16.31 -11.05 -15.90
N GLN A 72 17.56 -11.28 -15.52
CA GLN A 72 18.36 -12.41 -16.01
C GLN A 72 17.92 -13.76 -15.42
N LEU A 73 17.58 -13.77 -14.13
CA LEU A 73 17.20 -14.99 -13.41
C LEU A 73 15.79 -15.47 -13.78
N PHE A 74 14.88 -14.56 -14.02
CA PHE A 74 13.45 -14.83 -14.17
C PHE A 74 12.93 -14.31 -15.52
N ARG A 75 13.51 -14.79 -16.62
CA ARG A 75 13.23 -14.30 -17.99
C ARG A 75 11.77 -14.37 -18.40
N GLU A 76 11.01 -15.30 -17.82
CA GLU A 76 9.59 -15.50 -18.09
C GLU A 76 8.70 -14.54 -17.26
N MET A 77 9.25 -13.87 -16.26
CA MET A 77 8.51 -12.95 -15.42
C MET A 77 8.63 -11.51 -15.94
N ASN A 78 7.52 -10.79 -15.93
CA ASN A 78 7.53 -9.37 -16.26
C ASN A 78 7.91 -8.52 -15.05
N PHE A 79 9.18 -8.15 -14.96
CA PHE A 79 9.68 -7.24 -13.93
C PHE A 79 9.57 -5.75 -14.28
N LYS A 80 8.89 -5.40 -15.38
CA LYS A 80 8.52 -4.01 -15.58
C LYS A 80 7.56 -3.63 -14.48
N SER A 81 8.01 -2.72 -13.62
CA SER A 81 7.15 -2.18 -12.59
C SER A 81 6.04 -1.37 -13.24
N PRO A 82 4.77 -1.74 -13.07
CA PRO A 82 3.65 -0.89 -13.52
C PRO A 82 3.57 0.38 -12.67
N ILE A 83 4.18 0.38 -11.49
CA ILE A 83 4.20 1.50 -10.56
C ILE A 83 5.62 2.06 -10.52
N PRO A 84 5.81 3.35 -10.89
CA PRO A 84 7.12 3.98 -10.86
C PRO A 84 7.69 4.01 -9.45
N THR A 85 9.01 3.90 -9.36
CA THR A 85 9.72 3.94 -8.08
C THR A 85 10.53 5.22 -7.97
N THR A 86 10.21 6.03 -6.99
CA THR A 86 10.96 7.21 -6.59
C THR A 86 11.89 6.85 -5.43
N VAL A 87 13.17 7.19 -5.57
CA VAL A 87 14.19 6.92 -4.55
C VAL A 87 14.64 8.25 -3.93
N VAL A 88 14.41 8.42 -2.64
CA VAL A 88 14.85 9.62 -1.93
C VAL A 88 16.18 9.33 -1.22
N VAL A 89 17.24 9.97 -1.68
CA VAL A 89 18.62 9.75 -1.19
C VAL A 89 19.06 10.94 -0.36
N PHE A 90 19.18 10.72 0.94
CA PHE A 90 19.59 11.73 1.90
C PHE A 90 21.10 11.73 2.10
N LYS A 91 21.71 12.91 2.25
CA LYS A 91 23.16 13.08 2.43
C LYS A 91 23.72 12.41 3.69
N ASP A 92 22.91 12.30 4.74
CA ASP A 92 23.29 11.75 6.04
C ASP A 92 22.08 11.26 6.86
N ASP A 93 22.37 10.56 7.97
CA ASP A 93 21.34 10.08 8.91
C ASP A 93 20.54 11.23 9.57
N LYS A 94 21.12 12.41 9.72
CA LYS A 94 20.45 13.58 10.31
C LYS A 94 19.35 14.08 9.37
N SER A 95 19.66 14.26 8.09
CA SER A 95 18.68 14.68 7.08
C SER A 95 17.61 13.60 6.83
N PHE A 96 17.98 12.31 6.90
CA PHE A 96 17.06 11.19 6.82
C PHE A 96 16.16 11.05 8.06
N GLY A 97 16.66 11.38 9.25
CA GLY A 97 15.96 11.20 10.52
C GLY A 97 14.55 11.82 10.55
N SER A 98 14.39 13.00 9.92
CA SER A 98 13.09 13.68 9.80
C SER A 98 12.08 12.95 8.90
N PHE A 99 12.49 11.93 8.15
CA PHE A 99 11.67 11.19 7.21
C PHE A 99 11.59 9.70 7.53
N LYS A 100 12.05 9.27 8.72
CA LYS A 100 11.90 7.89 9.18
C LYS A 100 10.43 7.59 9.52
N PRO A 101 9.98 6.33 9.35
CA PRO A 101 8.70 5.87 9.88
C PRO A 101 8.62 6.11 11.39
N MET A 102 7.42 6.35 11.90
CA MET A 102 7.17 6.50 13.33
C MET A 102 6.54 5.25 13.94
N ASN A 103 6.73 5.06 15.23
CA ASN A 103 5.98 4.10 16.03
C ASN A 103 4.57 4.64 16.31
N GLU A 104 3.69 3.80 16.83
CA GLU A 104 2.32 4.20 17.20
C GLU A 104 2.28 5.27 18.29
N ASP A 105 3.29 5.32 19.15
CA ASP A 105 3.46 6.34 20.20
C ASP A 105 4.02 7.67 19.68
N GLY A 106 4.25 7.80 18.37
CA GLY A 106 4.82 9.00 17.73
C GLY A 106 6.33 9.12 17.84
N SER A 107 7.03 8.16 18.43
CA SER A 107 8.51 8.15 18.46
C SER A 107 9.09 7.73 17.10
N SER A 108 10.28 8.26 16.76
CA SER A 108 10.99 7.86 15.55
C SER A 108 11.53 6.43 15.69
N ARG A 109 11.47 5.67 14.59
CA ARG A 109 12.14 4.37 14.48
C ARG A 109 13.61 4.59 14.13
N ASP A 110 14.41 5.02 15.12
CA ASP A 110 15.82 5.41 14.89
C ASP A 110 16.71 4.30 14.34
N TRP A 111 16.33 3.04 14.56
CA TRP A 111 17.03 1.87 14.06
C TRP A 111 16.86 1.63 12.55
N VAL A 112 15.92 2.32 11.90
CA VAL A 112 15.67 2.18 10.46
C VAL A 112 16.82 2.81 9.68
N LEU A 113 17.51 1.99 8.87
CA LEU A 113 18.64 2.40 8.03
C LEU A 113 18.24 2.77 6.59
N GLY A 114 17.06 2.41 6.20
CA GLY A 114 16.41 2.66 4.92
C GLY A 114 15.09 1.92 4.90
N TYR A 115 14.19 2.28 4.00
CA TYR A 115 12.90 1.60 3.88
C TYR A 115 12.35 1.69 2.47
N PHE A 116 11.44 0.78 2.17
CA PHE A 116 10.60 0.78 0.99
C PHE A 116 9.15 1.00 1.41
N LEU A 117 8.44 1.85 0.67
CA LEU A 117 7.00 2.09 0.83
C LEU A 117 6.29 1.70 -0.47
N PRO A 118 5.59 0.58 -0.49
CA PRO A 118 4.76 0.23 -1.64
C PRO A 118 3.59 1.20 -1.73
N GLY A 119 3.34 1.69 -2.94
CA GLY A 119 2.22 2.57 -3.24
C GLY A 119 1.31 1.98 -4.31
N LYS A 120 0.13 2.53 -4.46
CA LYS A 120 -0.79 2.17 -5.54
C LYS A 120 -0.43 2.85 -6.86
N ASP A 121 0.34 3.90 -6.79
CA ASP A 121 0.62 4.88 -7.83
C ASP A 121 2.10 5.26 -7.95
N VAL A 122 2.82 5.28 -6.85
CA VAL A 122 4.26 5.47 -6.76
C VAL A 122 4.81 4.70 -5.56
N ASN A 123 5.93 4.03 -5.77
CA ASN A 123 6.68 3.40 -4.69
C ASN A 123 7.80 4.35 -4.25
N TYR A 124 8.12 4.33 -2.96
CA TYR A 124 9.25 5.07 -2.42
C TYR A 124 10.30 4.14 -1.84
N ILE A 125 11.55 4.43 -2.16
CA ILE A 125 12.72 3.96 -1.42
C ILE A 125 13.32 5.19 -0.76
N ALA A 126 13.61 5.13 0.52
CA ALA A 126 14.29 6.23 1.22
C ALA A 126 15.49 5.69 1.99
N LEU A 127 16.65 6.30 1.76
CA LEU A 127 17.91 5.86 2.36
C LEU A 127 18.87 7.03 2.57
N PRO A 128 19.72 6.99 3.63
CA PRO A 128 20.83 7.94 3.79
C PRO A 128 22.11 7.40 3.15
N VAL A 129 22.98 8.30 2.74
CA VAL A 129 24.35 8.00 2.37
C VAL A 129 25.24 8.10 3.62
N LYS A 130 25.97 7.05 3.94
CA LYS A 130 26.92 7.02 5.07
C LYS A 130 28.36 7.16 4.56
N GLY A 131 28.87 8.38 4.38
CA GLY A 131 30.28 8.69 4.06
C GLY A 131 30.89 7.85 2.93
N ASP A 132 32.23 7.70 2.92
CA ASP A 132 32.95 6.87 1.93
C ASP A 132 32.79 5.35 2.12
N LYS A 133 32.09 4.92 3.16
CA LYS A 133 31.82 3.49 3.40
C LYS A 133 30.63 3.06 2.57
N ASP A 134 30.77 1.89 1.96
CA ASP A 134 29.72 1.28 1.16
C ASP A 134 28.35 1.43 1.83
N ILE A 135 27.44 2.07 1.10
CA ILE A 135 26.02 2.12 1.50
C ILE A 135 25.57 0.67 1.63
N SER A 136 25.12 0.28 2.81
CA SER A 136 24.52 -1.03 2.98
C SER A 136 23.19 -1.05 2.22
N PHE A 137 23.20 -1.64 1.04
CA PHE A 137 22.00 -1.82 0.23
C PHE A 137 21.18 -3.05 0.66
N SER A 138 21.65 -3.84 1.63
CA SER A 138 20.97 -5.08 2.00
C SER A 138 19.50 -4.86 2.34
N THR A 139 19.20 -3.92 3.23
CA THR A 139 17.80 -3.58 3.57
C THR A 139 16.99 -3.14 2.34
N ILE A 140 17.60 -2.33 1.47
CA ILE A 140 16.92 -1.87 0.25
C ILE A 140 16.67 -3.03 -0.72
N TYR A 141 17.61 -3.96 -0.86
CA TYR A 141 17.43 -5.15 -1.68
C TYR A 141 16.34 -6.04 -1.11
N HIS A 142 16.29 -6.24 0.21
CA HIS A 142 15.24 -6.96 0.90
C HIS A 142 13.85 -6.41 0.53
N GLU A 143 13.65 -5.13 0.78
CA GLU A 143 12.38 -4.45 0.52
C GLU A 143 12.03 -4.41 -0.98
N TYR A 144 13.04 -4.21 -1.83
CA TYR A 144 12.83 -4.19 -3.27
C TYR A 144 12.47 -5.56 -3.84
N VAL A 145 12.93 -6.66 -3.22
CA VAL A 145 12.50 -8.02 -3.59
C VAL A 145 11.02 -8.20 -3.32
N HIS A 146 10.50 -7.75 -2.19
CA HIS A 146 9.06 -7.77 -1.91
C HIS A 146 8.26 -7.08 -3.02
N PHE A 147 8.74 -5.91 -3.42
CA PHE A 147 8.13 -5.15 -4.51
C PHE A 147 8.16 -5.91 -5.85
N LEU A 148 9.30 -6.51 -6.21
CA LEU A 148 9.43 -7.29 -7.45
C LEU A 148 8.51 -8.51 -7.46
N ILE A 149 8.41 -9.21 -6.34
CA ILE A 149 7.52 -10.37 -6.17
C ILE A 149 6.05 -9.94 -6.28
N ASP A 150 5.65 -8.91 -5.55
CA ASP A 150 4.26 -8.42 -5.56
C ASP A 150 3.82 -7.98 -6.96
N ASN A 151 4.67 -7.27 -7.69
CA ASN A 151 4.41 -6.87 -9.06
C ASN A 151 4.35 -8.07 -10.02
N SER A 152 5.27 -9.01 -9.90
CA SER A 152 5.36 -10.15 -10.81
C SER A 152 4.21 -11.12 -10.61
N LEU A 153 3.77 -11.30 -9.37
CA LEU A 153 2.64 -12.16 -9.01
C LEU A 153 1.31 -11.39 -8.94
N GLY A 154 1.32 -10.09 -9.29
CA GLY A 154 0.14 -9.26 -9.43
C GLY A 154 -0.74 -9.21 -8.19
N ARG A 155 -0.14 -9.08 -7.01
CA ARG A 155 -0.82 -9.09 -5.71
C ARG A 155 -1.60 -10.39 -5.43
N ALA A 156 -1.09 -11.53 -5.92
CA ALA A 156 -1.57 -12.83 -5.48
C ALA A 156 -1.39 -12.96 -3.95
N ASN A 157 -2.18 -13.83 -3.32
CA ASN A 157 -1.99 -14.13 -1.90
C ASN A 157 -0.68 -14.92 -1.70
N ILE A 158 0.42 -14.19 -1.52
CA ILE A 158 1.76 -14.76 -1.39
C ILE A 158 2.02 -15.09 0.08
N PRO A 159 2.34 -16.35 0.41
CA PRO A 159 2.63 -16.74 1.78
C PRO A 159 3.86 -16.00 2.35
N PRO A 160 3.83 -15.57 3.63
CA PRO A 160 4.96 -14.88 4.26
C PRO A 160 6.30 -15.60 4.11
N TRP A 161 6.35 -16.91 4.34
CA TRP A 161 7.59 -17.68 4.23
C TRP A 161 8.27 -17.59 2.85
N PHE A 162 7.45 -17.50 1.79
CA PHE A 162 7.93 -17.39 0.42
C PHE A 162 8.45 -15.97 0.14
N ASN A 163 7.66 -14.97 0.52
CA ASN A 163 7.99 -13.58 0.32
C ASN A 163 9.23 -13.18 1.12
N GLU A 164 9.23 -13.45 2.43
CA GLU A 164 10.37 -13.15 3.29
C GLU A 164 11.60 -13.99 2.94
N GLY A 165 11.40 -15.27 2.59
CA GLY A 165 12.50 -16.13 2.22
C GLY A 165 13.26 -15.65 0.97
N TYR A 166 12.56 -15.16 -0.05
CA TYR A 166 13.20 -14.54 -1.21
C TYR A 166 13.93 -13.24 -0.82
N ALA A 167 13.31 -12.39 -0.01
CA ALA A 167 13.90 -11.14 0.43
C ALA A 167 15.21 -11.40 1.21
N GLU A 168 15.18 -12.27 2.20
CA GLU A 168 16.33 -12.69 3.01
C GLU A 168 17.44 -13.37 2.19
N PHE A 169 17.08 -14.11 1.14
CA PHE A 169 18.06 -14.71 0.25
C PHE A 169 18.81 -13.68 -0.60
N TYR A 170 18.08 -12.75 -1.20
CA TYR A 170 18.66 -11.78 -2.13
C TYR A 170 19.23 -10.53 -1.44
N GLU A 171 18.88 -10.23 -0.20
CA GLU A 171 19.47 -9.09 0.53
C GLU A 171 20.99 -9.21 0.67
N GLN A 172 21.52 -10.45 0.68
CA GLN A 172 22.96 -10.76 0.76
C GLN A 172 23.68 -10.65 -0.59
N THR A 173 23.06 -10.05 -1.62
CA THR A 173 23.66 -9.88 -2.94
C THR A 173 24.87 -8.94 -2.88
N VAL A 174 26.01 -9.39 -3.39
CA VAL A 174 27.24 -8.58 -3.45
C VAL A 174 27.66 -8.37 -4.91
N PHE A 175 27.89 -7.12 -5.28
CA PHE A 175 28.39 -6.73 -6.59
C PHE A 175 29.90 -6.56 -6.56
N GLY A 176 30.62 -7.39 -7.33
CA GLY A 176 32.07 -7.29 -7.50
C GLY A 176 32.46 -6.24 -8.57
N ASN A 177 33.67 -5.69 -8.43
CA ASN A 177 34.23 -4.78 -9.43
C ASN A 177 34.58 -5.48 -10.76
N ASP A 178 34.54 -6.81 -10.78
CA ASP A 178 34.83 -7.69 -11.94
C ASP A 178 33.60 -7.92 -12.85
N GLY A 179 32.52 -7.18 -12.61
CA GLY A 179 31.27 -7.34 -13.36
C GLY A 179 30.49 -8.61 -13.00
N LYS A 180 30.69 -9.14 -11.81
CA LYS A 180 29.94 -10.29 -11.30
C LYS A 180 29.11 -9.92 -10.09
N ALA A 181 28.03 -10.65 -9.89
CA ALA A 181 27.25 -10.63 -8.68
C ALA A 181 27.31 -12.00 -7.99
N THR A 182 27.50 -11.99 -6.69
CA THR A 182 27.40 -13.18 -5.83
C THR A 182 26.02 -13.19 -5.18
N LEU A 183 25.27 -14.29 -5.38
CA LEU A 183 23.94 -14.49 -4.84
C LEU A 183 23.94 -15.64 -3.83
N GLY A 184 23.08 -15.56 -2.81
CA GLY A 184 22.94 -16.62 -1.81
C GLY A 184 24.17 -16.74 -0.91
N ALA A 185 24.80 -15.62 -0.59
CA ALA A 185 25.77 -15.63 0.50
C ALA A 185 25.08 -16.01 1.81
N VAL A 186 25.82 -16.74 2.66
CA VAL A 186 25.25 -17.25 3.93
C VAL A 186 24.96 -16.11 4.89
N ASN A 187 23.73 -15.99 5.34
CA ASN A 187 23.40 -15.17 6.48
C ASN A 187 23.86 -15.87 7.77
N SER A 188 25.05 -15.51 8.26
CA SER A 188 25.68 -16.16 9.41
C SER A 188 24.88 -16.02 10.70
N SER A 189 24.13 -14.93 10.84
CA SER A 189 23.27 -14.67 11.99
C SER A 189 22.09 -15.64 12.02
N HIS A 190 21.41 -15.81 10.89
CA HIS A 190 20.30 -16.76 10.75
C HIS A 190 20.76 -18.21 10.93
N LEU A 191 21.88 -18.57 10.30
CA LEU A 191 22.43 -19.90 10.44
C LEU A 191 22.80 -20.23 11.89
N SER A 192 23.43 -19.27 12.58
CA SER A 192 23.79 -19.43 14.01
C SER A 192 22.56 -19.52 14.91
N PHE A 193 21.52 -18.70 14.61
CA PHE A 193 20.26 -18.77 15.33
C PHE A 193 19.60 -20.14 15.21
N LEU A 194 19.44 -20.66 13.98
CA LEU A 194 18.79 -21.95 13.74
C LEU A 194 19.55 -23.12 14.36
N ARG A 195 20.88 -23.11 14.26
CA ARG A 195 21.71 -24.15 14.88
C ARG A 195 21.61 -24.17 16.41
N LYS A 196 21.43 -23.01 17.02
CA LYS A 196 21.30 -22.86 18.47
C LYS A 196 19.88 -23.16 18.98
N ASN A 197 18.87 -22.65 18.30
CA ASN A 197 17.49 -22.63 18.82
C ASN A 197 16.57 -23.66 18.10
N GLY A 198 17.02 -24.24 16.98
CA GLY A 198 16.23 -25.16 16.17
C GLY A 198 15.21 -24.49 15.29
N PHE A 199 14.31 -25.29 14.74
CA PHE A 199 13.26 -24.88 13.82
C PHE A 199 11.88 -24.93 14.47
N MET A 200 11.02 -24.01 14.11
CA MET A 200 9.58 -24.18 14.26
C MET A 200 9.12 -25.34 13.36
N PRO A 201 8.22 -26.25 13.83
CA PRO A 201 7.65 -27.28 12.95
C PRO A 201 7.10 -26.69 11.67
N PHE A 202 7.42 -27.30 10.51
CA PHE A 202 7.09 -26.72 9.22
C PHE A 202 5.59 -26.55 8.99
N GLU A 203 4.78 -27.40 9.58
CA GLU A 203 3.33 -27.23 9.53
C GLU A 203 2.88 -25.87 10.15
N LYS A 204 3.48 -25.50 11.28
CA LYS A 204 3.25 -24.20 11.90
C LYS A 204 3.88 -23.06 11.12
N PHE A 205 5.10 -23.27 10.62
CA PHE A 205 5.83 -22.29 9.83
C PHE A 205 5.08 -21.89 8.55
N PHE A 206 4.57 -22.84 7.80
CA PHE A 206 3.79 -22.57 6.60
C PHE A 206 2.39 -21.99 6.86
N ALA A 207 1.87 -22.14 8.07
CA ALA A 207 0.60 -21.57 8.49
C ALA A 207 0.70 -20.12 9.00
N VAL A 208 1.92 -19.57 9.16
CA VAL A 208 2.12 -18.19 9.63
C VAL A 208 1.59 -17.22 8.57
N ASP A 209 0.75 -16.30 9.02
CA ASP A 209 0.32 -15.12 8.27
C ASP A 209 0.96 -13.84 8.80
N TYR A 210 0.88 -12.74 8.06
CA TYR A 210 1.45 -11.45 8.49
C TYR A 210 0.78 -10.87 9.74
N TYR A 211 -0.49 -11.18 9.96
CA TYR A 211 -1.19 -10.74 11.17
C TYR A 211 -0.58 -11.40 12.42
N THR A 212 -0.38 -12.71 12.36
CA THR A 212 0.29 -13.47 13.42
C THR A 212 1.72 -13.01 13.62
N LEU A 213 2.50 -12.88 12.53
CA LEU A 213 3.92 -12.50 12.58
C LEU A 213 4.13 -11.14 13.27
N ASN A 214 3.28 -10.16 12.98
CA ASN A 214 3.39 -8.79 13.51
C ASN A 214 3.01 -8.66 15.00
N ARG A 215 2.38 -9.68 15.59
CA ARG A 215 1.92 -9.68 16.98
C ARG A 215 2.72 -10.58 17.91
N GLN A 216 3.62 -11.36 17.38
CA GLN A 216 4.47 -12.26 18.15
C GLN A 216 5.71 -11.55 18.72
N SER A 217 6.43 -12.24 19.61
CA SER A 217 7.68 -11.73 20.16
C SER A 217 8.75 -11.51 19.10
N LYS A 218 9.73 -10.66 19.41
CA LYS A 218 10.87 -10.41 18.53
C LYS A 218 11.65 -11.70 18.24
N GLU A 219 11.81 -12.59 19.22
CA GLU A 219 12.48 -13.87 19.05
C GLU A 219 11.72 -14.77 18.05
N TYR A 220 10.39 -14.77 18.13
CA TYR A 220 9.56 -15.51 17.18
C TYR A 220 9.76 -15.01 15.75
N ALA A 221 9.72 -13.69 15.55
CA ALA A 221 9.94 -13.08 14.26
C ALA A 221 11.35 -13.39 13.70
N VAL A 222 12.40 -13.25 14.52
CA VAL A 222 13.78 -13.61 14.15
C VAL A 222 13.86 -15.09 13.74
N GLY A 223 13.22 -15.98 14.47
CA GLY A 223 13.16 -17.42 14.14
C GLY A 223 12.45 -17.69 12.82
N PHE A 224 11.34 -17.01 12.58
CA PHE A 224 10.60 -17.11 11.32
C PHE A 224 11.44 -16.65 10.12
N TYR A 225 12.07 -15.48 10.19
CA TYR A 225 12.92 -14.95 9.11
C TYR A 225 14.13 -15.87 8.86
N ALA A 226 14.77 -16.35 9.93
CA ALA A 226 15.88 -17.29 9.80
C ALA A 226 15.45 -18.60 9.10
N GLN A 227 14.28 -19.13 9.45
CA GLN A 227 13.73 -20.34 8.86
C GLN A 227 13.29 -20.11 7.42
N ALA A 228 12.71 -18.95 7.09
CA ALA A 228 12.35 -18.55 5.73
C ALA A 228 13.59 -18.46 4.84
N TRP A 229 14.67 -17.81 5.33
CA TRP A 229 15.97 -17.78 4.67
C TRP A 229 16.51 -19.19 4.41
N ALA A 230 16.59 -20.03 5.43
CA ALA A 230 17.16 -21.37 5.29
C ALA A 230 16.39 -22.25 4.29
N THR A 231 15.06 -22.16 4.33
CA THR A 231 14.16 -22.88 3.41
C THR A 231 14.38 -22.41 1.98
N MET A 232 14.42 -21.09 1.77
CA MET A 232 14.63 -20.53 0.43
C MET A 232 16.04 -20.79 -0.08
N HIS A 233 17.05 -20.63 0.77
CA HIS A 233 18.43 -20.93 0.43
C HIS A 233 18.61 -22.41 0.01
N TYR A 234 17.96 -23.34 0.72
CA TYR A 234 17.93 -24.76 0.35
C TYR A 234 17.27 -24.96 -1.02
N LEU A 235 16.10 -24.36 -1.24
CA LEU A 235 15.34 -24.54 -2.48
C LEU A 235 16.05 -23.94 -3.71
N ILE A 236 16.82 -22.87 -3.53
CA ILE A 236 17.52 -22.19 -4.62
C ILE A 236 18.90 -22.79 -4.85
N GLN A 237 19.70 -23.07 -3.81
CA GLN A 237 21.13 -23.38 -3.93
C GLN A 237 21.44 -24.86 -3.83
N ALA A 238 20.62 -25.65 -3.12
CA ALA A 238 20.93 -27.08 -2.98
C ALA A 238 20.93 -27.76 -4.33
N ASP A 239 21.83 -28.76 -4.48
CA ASP A 239 22.01 -29.56 -5.69
C ASP A 239 22.23 -28.67 -6.94
N LYS A 240 23.03 -27.61 -6.81
CA LYS A 240 23.37 -26.68 -7.91
C LYS A 240 22.15 -26.02 -8.55
N GLY A 241 21.12 -25.71 -7.75
CA GLY A 241 19.92 -25.03 -8.20
C GLY A 241 18.90 -25.93 -8.91
N ALA A 242 19.07 -27.26 -8.86
CA ALA A 242 18.16 -28.19 -9.52
C ALA A 242 16.70 -28.11 -9.03
N ARG A 243 16.45 -27.45 -7.90
CA ARG A 243 15.11 -27.32 -7.31
C ARG A 243 14.43 -25.99 -7.61
N ASN A 244 15.15 -25.04 -8.16
CA ASN A 244 14.66 -23.67 -8.37
C ASN A 244 13.38 -23.62 -9.25
N TYR A 245 13.27 -24.51 -10.26
CA TYR A 245 12.06 -24.59 -11.08
C TYR A 245 10.78 -24.92 -10.28
N ARG A 246 10.90 -25.56 -9.11
CA ARG A 246 9.75 -25.86 -8.23
C ARG A 246 9.19 -24.62 -7.58
N LEU A 247 10.03 -23.64 -7.27
CA LEU A 247 9.59 -22.32 -6.78
C LEU A 247 8.79 -21.58 -7.86
N GLN A 248 9.22 -21.69 -9.12
CA GLN A 248 8.49 -21.13 -10.25
C GLN A 248 7.11 -21.81 -10.39
N LEU A 249 7.06 -23.15 -10.37
CA LEU A 249 5.79 -23.88 -10.41
C LEU A 249 4.86 -23.51 -9.25
N PHE A 250 5.41 -23.35 -8.05
CA PHE A 250 4.64 -22.93 -6.88
C PHE A 250 4.00 -21.57 -7.10
N SER A 251 4.77 -20.58 -7.56
CA SER A 251 4.25 -19.24 -7.86
C SER A 251 3.19 -19.25 -8.97
N GLU A 252 3.39 -20.05 -10.04
CA GLU A 252 2.39 -20.21 -11.10
C GLU A 252 1.07 -20.79 -10.57
N PHE A 253 1.13 -21.77 -9.67
CA PHE A 253 -0.06 -22.36 -9.08
C PHE A 253 -0.80 -21.37 -8.18
N LEU A 254 -0.09 -20.52 -7.41
CA LEU A 254 -0.70 -19.44 -6.66
C LEU A 254 -1.38 -18.42 -7.59
N MET A 255 -0.73 -18.02 -8.68
CA MET A 255 -1.33 -17.14 -9.69
C MET A 255 -2.59 -17.73 -10.34
N LYS A 256 -2.63 -19.06 -10.52
CA LYS A 256 -3.82 -19.79 -11.01
C LYS A 256 -4.93 -19.91 -9.94
N GLY A 257 -4.72 -19.39 -8.73
CA GLY A 257 -5.70 -19.38 -7.65
C GLY A 257 -5.80 -20.69 -6.85
N LYS A 258 -4.72 -21.51 -6.84
CA LYS A 258 -4.64 -22.66 -5.93
C LYS A 258 -4.34 -22.20 -4.51
N THR A 259 -4.83 -22.95 -3.53
CA THR A 259 -4.43 -22.73 -2.13
C THR A 259 -2.94 -23.03 -1.95
N GLN A 260 -2.32 -22.44 -0.91
CA GLN A 260 -0.91 -22.69 -0.61
C GLN A 260 -0.59 -24.19 -0.50
N THR A 261 -1.42 -24.96 0.20
CA THR A 261 -1.22 -26.40 0.40
C THR A 261 -1.26 -27.18 -0.92
N GLN A 262 -2.23 -26.88 -1.79
CA GLN A 262 -2.32 -27.51 -3.12
C GLN A 262 -1.11 -27.14 -3.99
N ALA A 263 -0.76 -25.85 -4.04
CA ALA A 263 0.40 -25.37 -4.79
C ALA A 263 1.70 -26.01 -4.30
N PHE A 264 1.86 -26.14 -2.96
CA PHE A 264 3.03 -26.76 -2.34
C PHE A 264 3.17 -28.24 -2.74
N GLN A 265 2.14 -29.04 -2.52
CA GLN A 265 2.17 -30.48 -2.81
C GLN A 265 2.44 -30.76 -4.29
N GLU A 266 1.81 -29.99 -5.17
CA GLU A 266 1.98 -30.16 -6.61
C GLU A 266 3.36 -29.69 -7.12
N ALA A 267 3.92 -28.62 -6.57
CA ALA A 267 5.20 -28.09 -7.00
C ALA A 267 6.38 -28.88 -6.41
N PHE A 268 6.37 -29.12 -5.10
CA PHE A 268 7.53 -29.71 -4.41
C PHE A 268 7.51 -31.23 -4.37
N LYS A 269 6.37 -31.89 -4.62
CA LYS A 269 6.20 -33.34 -4.60
C LYS A 269 6.67 -34.00 -3.29
N THR A 270 6.47 -33.30 -2.18
CA THR A 270 6.76 -33.74 -0.80
C THR A 270 5.74 -33.09 0.15
N ASP A 271 5.71 -33.56 1.39
CA ASP A 271 4.95 -32.92 2.46
C ASP A 271 5.83 -31.95 3.28
N TYR A 272 5.24 -31.27 4.25
CA TYR A 272 5.95 -30.33 5.10
C TYR A 272 7.02 -31.01 5.96
N ALA A 273 6.76 -32.21 6.45
CA ALA A 273 7.70 -32.97 7.29
C ALA A 273 8.93 -33.44 6.47
N GLY A 274 8.72 -33.87 5.24
CA GLY A 274 9.80 -34.23 4.32
C GLY A 274 10.72 -33.05 4.01
N LEU A 275 10.13 -31.87 3.69
CA LEU A 275 10.94 -30.67 3.45
C LEU A 275 11.67 -30.20 4.74
N GLU A 276 11.03 -30.31 5.90
CA GLU A 276 11.66 -29.99 7.19
C GLU A 276 12.93 -30.82 7.43
N ALA A 277 12.84 -32.13 7.22
CA ALA A 277 13.98 -33.02 7.40
C ALA A 277 15.15 -32.68 6.44
N GLU A 278 14.83 -32.34 5.19
CA GLU A 278 15.81 -31.94 4.19
C GLU A 278 16.50 -30.61 4.53
N VAL A 279 15.76 -29.60 4.95
CA VAL A 279 16.30 -28.28 5.33
C VAL A 279 17.12 -28.37 6.61
N LYS A 280 16.68 -29.12 7.62
CA LYS A 280 17.47 -29.38 8.84
C LYS A 280 18.83 -30.00 8.51
N LYS A 281 18.86 -31.04 7.69
CA LYS A 281 20.10 -31.67 7.24
C LYS A 281 20.98 -30.70 6.43
N TYR A 282 20.36 -29.82 5.65
CA TYR A 282 21.07 -28.84 4.84
C TYR A 282 21.85 -27.84 5.67
N ILE A 283 21.29 -27.28 6.74
CA ILE A 283 21.96 -26.27 7.56
C ILE A 283 23.10 -26.82 8.44
N GLU A 284 23.22 -28.15 8.57
CA GLU A 284 24.34 -28.79 9.28
C GLU A 284 25.63 -28.81 8.46
N ARG A 285 25.55 -28.50 7.15
CA ARG A 285 26.72 -28.47 6.26
C ARG A 285 27.73 -27.42 6.72
N LYS A 286 29.02 -27.69 6.52
CA LYS A 286 30.11 -26.74 6.84
C LYS A 286 30.25 -25.65 5.75
N THR A 287 29.90 -25.97 4.51
CA THR A 287 30.03 -25.09 3.36
C THR A 287 28.71 -25.03 2.59
N PHE A 288 28.41 -23.89 2.03
CA PHE A 288 27.21 -23.62 1.24
C PHE A 288 27.60 -23.16 -0.15
N GLU A 289 26.83 -23.53 -1.12
CA GLU A 289 27.00 -23.09 -2.49
C GLU A 289 26.52 -21.64 -2.63
N VAL A 290 27.19 -20.87 -3.49
CA VAL A 290 26.77 -19.53 -3.90
C VAL A 290 26.69 -19.51 -5.42
N SER A 291 25.79 -18.69 -5.95
CA SER A 291 25.66 -18.50 -7.40
C SER A 291 26.45 -17.27 -7.81
N LEU A 292 27.31 -17.43 -8.82
CA LEU A 292 28.02 -16.31 -9.46
C LEU A 292 27.34 -16.01 -10.79
N LEU A 293 26.83 -14.79 -10.92
CA LEU A 293 26.21 -14.29 -12.15
C LEU A 293 27.11 -13.24 -12.80
N ASN A 294 27.34 -13.37 -14.10
CA ASN A 294 27.97 -12.33 -14.88
C ASN A 294 26.91 -11.27 -15.21
N ILE A 295 27.18 -10.02 -14.85
CA ILE A 295 26.41 -8.89 -15.34
C ILE A 295 26.78 -8.70 -16.81
N ASP A 296 25.79 -8.56 -17.68
CA ASP A 296 26.03 -8.35 -19.11
C ASP A 296 26.99 -7.16 -19.31
N LYS A 297 28.06 -7.37 -20.06
CA LYS A 297 29.05 -6.32 -20.35
C LYS A 297 28.45 -5.12 -21.10
N ASN A 298 27.34 -5.33 -21.79
CA ASN A 298 26.58 -4.28 -22.47
C ASN A 298 25.66 -3.52 -21.52
N PHE A 299 25.50 -3.97 -20.26
CA PHE A 299 24.72 -3.30 -19.26
C PHE A 299 25.50 -2.10 -18.68
N VAL A 300 25.49 -1.00 -19.42
CA VAL A 300 26.15 0.25 -19.03
C VAL A 300 25.09 1.26 -18.64
N VAL A 301 24.84 1.38 -17.33
CA VAL A 301 23.84 2.30 -16.78
C VAL A 301 24.34 3.74 -16.75
N GLU A 302 25.61 3.92 -16.47
CA GLU A 302 26.19 5.23 -16.12
C GLU A 302 26.02 6.29 -17.23
N ASN A 303 26.12 5.88 -18.49
CA ASN A 303 25.96 6.77 -19.64
C ASN A 303 24.50 7.14 -19.94
N GLN A 304 23.55 6.44 -19.34
CA GLN A 304 22.11 6.67 -19.52
C GLN A 304 21.52 7.55 -18.42
N LEU A 305 22.27 7.80 -17.34
CA LEU A 305 21.81 8.61 -16.22
C LEU A 305 21.72 10.09 -16.62
N ARG A 306 20.59 10.70 -16.36
CA ARG A 306 20.35 12.13 -16.55
C ARG A 306 20.20 12.80 -15.20
N THR A 307 21.08 13.76 -14.92
CA THR A 307 21.07 14.58 -13.71
C THR A 307 20.49 15.94 -14.00
N LEU A 308 19.54 16.40 -13.18
CA LEU A 308 18.94 17.73 -13.26
C LEU A 308 18.85 18.34 -11.86
N PRO A 309 19.07 19.66 -11.71
CA PRO A 309 18.78 20.34 -10.46
C PRO A 309 17.26 20.34 -10.21
N LEU A 310 16.87 20.25 -8.95
CA LEU A 310 15.49 20.48 -8.52
C LEU A 310 15.35 21.90 -7.97
N THR A 311 14.26 22.56 -8.29
CA THR A 311 13.87 23.80 -7.63
C THR A 311 13.54 23.53 -6.16
N THR A 312 13.59 24.56 -5.33
CA THR A 312 13.19 24.43 -3.92
C THR A 312 11.72 23.98 -3.79
N ALA A 313 10.86 24.43 -4.70
CA ALA A 313 9.47 24.01 -4.75
C ALA A 313 9.33 22.50 -4.99
N GLU A 314 10.01 21.96 -6.00
CA GLU A 314 10.03 20.54 -6.32
C GLU A 314 10.61 19.70 -5.17
N ALA A 315 11.73 20.12 -4.59
CA ALA A 315 12.33 19.43 -3.45
C ALA A 315 11.35 19.32 -2.27
N LYS A 316 10.65 20.41 -1.96
CA LYS A 316 9.62 20.41 -0.91
C LYS A 316 8.41 19.54 -1.26
N ALA A 317 8.02 19.50 -2.53
CA ALA A 317 6.95 18.64 -3.00
C ALA A 317 7.28 17.14 -2.78
N TYR A 318 8.48 16.69 -3.15
CA TYR A 318 8.92 15.30 -2.90
C TYR A 318 9.02 14.98 -1.41
N GLN A 319 9.52 15.90 -0.60
CA GLN A 319 9.53 15.75 0.86
C GLN A 319 8.12 15.64 1.44
N GLY A 320 7.21 16.48 0.97
CA GLY A 320 5.79 16.46 1.38
C GLY A 320 5.09 15.18 0.95
N ASP A 321 5.30 14.70 -0.28
CA ASP A 321 4.70 13.46 -0.76
C ASP A 321 5.22 12.23 0.01
N LEU A 322 6.53 12.17 0.30
CA LEU A 322 7.10 11.10 1.12
C LEU A 322 6.47 11.07 2.53
N LEU A 323 6.32 12.23 3.18
CA LEU A 323 5.67 12.34 4.50
C LEU A 323 4.20 11.95 4.43
N PHE A 324 3.50 12.31 3.35
CA PHE A 324 2.13 11.89 3.12
C PHE A 324 1.99 10.36 3.06
N ARG A 325 2.92 9.69 2.35
CA ARG A 325 2.95 8.22 2.28
C ARG A 325 3.29 7.55 3.60
N LEU A 326 3.98 8.25 4.50
CA LEU A 326 4.26 7.82 5.87
C LEU A 326 3.11 8.10 6.85
N ASP A 327 1.95 8.56 6.36
CA ASP A 327 0.77 8.99 7.15
C ASP A 327 1.06 10.15 8.12
N ARG A 328 2.10 10.96 7.83
CA ARG A 328 2.51 12.15 8.60
C ARG A 328 1.87 13.41 8.01
N LYS A 329 0.53 13.47 8.08
CA LYS A 329 -0.31 14.43 7.32
C LYS A 329 0.00 15.90 7.61
N ASP A 330 0.21 16.27 8.88
CA ASP A 330 0.48 17.67 9.25
C ASP A 330 1.81 18.17 8.70
N GLU A 331 2.85 17.33 8.77
CA GLU A 331 4.15 17.68 8.23
C GLU A 331 4.13 17.70 6.70
N ALA A 332 3.49 16.72 6.08
CA ALA A 332 3.27 16.68 4.64
C ALA A 332 2.57 17.96 4.16
N SER A 333 1.48 18.36 4.82
CA SER A 333 0.74 19.57 4.52
C SER A 333 1.61 20.84 4.61
N ARG A 334 2.50 20.91 5.60
CA ARG A 334 3.44 22.03 5.73
C ARG A 334 4.38 22.12 4.54
N PHE A 335 5.06 21.01 4.19
CA PHE A 335 6.00 20.98 3.06
C PHE A 335 5.31 21.28 1.72
N LEU A 336 4.12 20.76 1.51
CA LEU A 336 3.36 21.00 0.28
C LEU A 336 2.86 22.46 0.19
N ARG A 337 2.42 23.07 1.29
CA ARG A 337 2.08 24.52 1.31
C ARG A 337 3.30 25.38 1.01
N GLU A 338 4.45 25.07 1.60
CA GLU A 338 5.70 25.78 1.30
C GLU A 338 6.10 25.61 -0.18
N SER A 339 5.90 24.43 -0.76
CA SER A 339 6.10 24.17 -2.18
C SER A 339 5.19 25.04 -3.05
N LEU A 340 3.87 25.01 -2.79
CA LEU A 340 2.89 25.77 -3.55
C LEU A 340 2.97 27.30 -3.32
N ALA A 341 3.56 27.74 -2.21
CA ALA A 341 3.87 29.16 -2.02
C ALA A 341 5.03 29.63 -2.92
N LEU A 342 5.95 28.74 -3.26
CA LEU A 342 7.07 29.02 -4.16
C LEU A 342 6.67 28.84 -5.64
N ASP A 343 5.85 27.83 -5.93
CA ASP A 343 5.34 27.54 -7.27
C ASP A 343 3.89 27.03 -7.20
N PRO A 344 2.89 27.92 -7.31
CA PRO A 344 1.48 27.55 -7.26
C PRO A 344 1.01 26.64 -8.42
N GLU A 345 1.77 26.61 -9.52
CA GLU A 345 1.47 25.83 -10.71
C GLU A 345 2.14 24.44 -10.70
N LEU A 346 2.92 24.11 -9.67
CA LEU A 346 3.64 22.82 -9.61
C LEU A 346 2.65 21.65 -9.57
N SER A 347 2.51 20.97 -10.72
CA SER A 347 1.57 19.87 -10.92
C SER A 347 1.68 18.77 -9.87
N PHE A 348 2.91 18.36 -9.54
CA PHE A 348 3.15 17.28 -8.58
C PHE A 348 2.69 17.65 -7.16
N ALA A 349 2.98 18.87 -6.70
CA ALA A 349 2.54 19.34 -5.38
C ALA A 349 1.01 19.46 -5.30
N ASN A 350 0.37 20.00 -6.36
CA ASN A 350 -1.07 20.06 -6.46
C ASN A 350 -1.71 18.66 -6.46
N ALA A 351 -1.13 17.68 -7.19
CA ALA A 351 -1.62 16.31 -7.22
C ALA A 351 -1.59 15.67 -5.83
N THR A 352 -0.45 15.75 -5.14
CA THR A 352 -0.31 15.18 -3.77
C THR A 352 -1.25 15.87 -2.79
N PHE A 353 -1.37 17.21 -2.84
CA PHE A 353 -2.26 17.94 -1.94
C PHE A 353 -3.73 17.57 -2.17
N GLY A 354 -4.10 17.38 -3.43
CA GLY A 354 -5.43 16.90 -3.80
C GLY A 354 -5.73 15.50 -3.27
N LEU A 355 -4.75 14.58 -3.30
CA LEU A 355 -4.89 13.25 -2.70
C LEU A 355 -5.01 13.30 -1.17
N MET A 356 -4.28 14.22 -0.51
CA MET A 356 -4.46 14.44 0.92
C MET A 356 -5.88 14.89 1.24
N LYS A 357 -6.44 15.83 0.47
CA LYS A 357 -7.81 16.30 0.63
C LYS A 357 -8.84 15.19 0.39
N LEU A 358 -8.55 14.28 -0.54
CA LEU A 358 -9.37 13.09 -0.73
C LEU A 358 -9.36 12.18 0.51
N GLN A 359 -8.21 11.94 1.13
CA GLN A 359 -8.13 11.17 2.38
C GLN A 359 -8.87 11.84 3.55
N GLU A 360 -8.98 13.17 3.52
CA GLU A 360 -9.76 13.94 4.49
C GLU A 360 -11.27 13.93 4.15
N ASN A 361 -11.70 13.23 3.10
CA ASN A 361 -13.06 13.26 2.53
C ASN A 361 -13.51 14.68 2.10
N ASN A 362 -12.56 15.59 1.89
CA ASN A 362 -12.81 16.92 1.37
C ASN A 362 -12.78 16.93 -0.15
N TYR A 363 -13.83 16.35 -0.76
CA TYR A 363 -13.94 16.20 -2.21
C TYR A 363 -13.84 17.51 -2.99
N PRO A 364 -14.50 18.63 -2.57
CA PRO A 364 -14.42 19.88 -3.33
C PRO A 364 -12.99 20.43 -3.45
N GLU A 365 -12.22 20.41 -2.34
CA GLU A 365 -10.82 20.84 -2.39
C GLU A 365 -9.95 19.85 -3.15
N ALA A 366 -10.19 18.54 -2.99
CA ALA A 366 -9.46 17.52 -3.73
C ALA A 366 -9.61 17.71 -5.24
N ILE A 367 -10.84 17.93 -5.73
CA ILE A 367 -11.10 18.20 -7.16
C ILE A 367 -10.35 19.46 -7.61
N LYS A 368 -10.45 20.57 -6.86
CA LYS A 368 -9.80 21.84 -7.19
C LYS A 368 -8.28 21.69 -7.39
N TYR A 369 -7.59 21.04 -6.45
CA TYR A 369 -6.14 20.84 -6.54
C TYR A 369 -5.76 19.86 -7.66
N LEU A 370 -6.52 18.79 -7.85
CA LEU A 370 -6.24 17.82 -8.93
C LEU A 370 -6.57 18.37 -10.31
N GLU A 371 -7.63 19.17 -10.45
CA GLU A 371 -7.91 19.88 -11.70
C GLU A 371 -6.74 20.81 -12.06
N LYS A 372 -6.23 21.56 -11.10
CA LYS A 372 -5.03 22.39 -11.28
C LYS A 372 -3.81 21.56 -11.69
N ALA A 373 -3.60 20.43 -11.02
CA ALA A 373 -2.52 19.51 -11.36
C ALA A 373 -2.58 19.01 -12.81
N VAL A 374 -3.79 18.69 -13.30
CA VAL A 374 -4.01 18.21 -14.68
C VAL A 374 -3.78 19.34 -15.69
N GLU A 375 -4.25 20.55 -15.40
CA GLU A 375 -4.08 21.73 -16.26
C GLU A 375 -2.60 22.10 -16.45
N THR A 376 -1.80 22.01 -15.39
CA THR A 376 -0.39 22.43 -15.39
C THR A 376 0.60 21.31 -15.67
N GLY A 377 0.18 20.04 -15.50
CA GLY A 377 1.04 18.87 -15.64
C GLY A 377 0.63 17.91 -16.76
N ALA A 378 0.39 18.42 -17.96
CA ALA A 378 -0.11 17.63 -19.09
C ALA A 378 0.67 16.34 -19.41
N GLN A 379 1.92 16.23 -18.99
CA GLN A 379 2.76 15.04 -19.14
C GLN A 379 2.83 14.17 -17.87
N ASN A 380 2.12 14.53 -16.79
CA ASN A 380 2.06 13.76 -15.57
C ASN A 380 0.86 12.79 -15.59
N TYR A 381 1.10 11.51 -15.96
CA TYR A 381 0.06 10.47 -15.97
C TYR A 381 -0.63 10.32 -14.62
N PHE A 382 0.13 10.49 -13.52
CA PHE A 382 -0.38 10.33 -12.17
C PHE A 382 -1.38 11.44 -11.79
N ALA A 383 -1.14 12.69 -12.20
CA ALA A 383 -2.11 13.76 -12.01
C ALA A 383 -3.44 13.47 -12.74
N HIS A 384 -3.37 12.98 -13.97
CA HIS A 384 -4.56 12.58 -14.74
C HIS A 384 -5.32 11.43 -14.08
N TYR A 385 -4.60 10.37 -13.67
CA TYR A 385 -5.21 9.26 -12.95
C TYR A 385 -5.87 9.71 -11.64
N SER A 386 -5.15 10.50 -10.84
CA SER A 386 -5.63 10.96 -9.54
C SER A 386 -6.87 11.84 -9.65
N PHE A 387 -6.91 12.68 -10.67
CA PHE A 387 -8.11 13.48 -10.97
C PHE A 387 -9.31 12.60 -11.33
N ALA A 388 -9.12 11.64 -12.24
CA ALA A 388 -10.15 10.66 -12.56
C ALA A 388 -10.60 9.86 -11.34
N TYR A 389 -9.65 9.47 -10.49
CA TYR A 389 -9.92 8.72 -9.27
C TYR A 389 -10.78 9.53 -8.28
N VAL A 390 -10.42 10.78 -8.02
CA VAL A 390 -11.22 11.65 -7.12
C VAL A 390 -12.62 11.85 -7.67
N LEU A 391 -12.75 12.18 -8.95
CA LEU A 391 -14.06 12.32 -9.59
C LEU A 391 -14.88 11.03 -9.48
N SER A 392 -14.24 9.86 -9.54
CA SER A 392 -14.92 8.58 -9.41
C SER A 392 -15.41 8.28 -7.99
N ARG A 393 -14.97 9.02 -6.99
CA ARG A 393 -15.36 8.87 -5.59
C ARG A 393 -16.46 9.81 -5.16
N GLU A 394 -16.70 10.87 -5.90
CA GLU A 394 -17.80 11.79 -5.63
C GLU A 394 -19.14 11.05 -5.78
N GLY A 395 -20.00 11.13 -4.77
CA GLY A 395 -21.28 10.41 -4.75
C GLY A 395 -21.20 8.94 -4.37
N MET A 396 -20.06 8.47 -3.85
CA MET A 396 -19.95 7.13 -3.29
C MET A 396 -20.87 6.97 -2.08
N SER A 397 -21.70 5.92 -2.09
CA SER A 397 -22.55 5.56 -0.96
C SER A 397 -21.75 5.07 0.24
N ASP A 398 -22.37 5.01 1.42
CA ASP A 398 -21.76 4.44 2.64
C ASP A 398 -21.33 2.97 2.46
N PHE A 399 -21.94 2.24 1.55
CA PHE A 399 -21.51 0.88 1.15
C PHE A 399 -20.30 0.86 0.21
N GLY A 400 -19.77 2.01 -0.18
CA GLY A 400 -18.67 2.11 -1.12
C GLY A 400 -19.06 1.88 -2.59
N PHE A 401 -20.34 1.96 -2.93
CA PHE A 401 -20.82 1.89 -4.29
C PHE A 401 -21.05 3.26 -4.90
N ILE A 402 -20.83 3.32 -6.18
CA ILE A 402 -21.29 4.43 -7.01
C ILE A 402 -22.40 3.86 -7.88
N VAL A 403 -23.59 4.43 -7.73
CA VAL A 403 -24.79 3.91 -8.39
C VAL A 403 -24.83 4.30 -9.86
N ALA A 404 -24.50 5.55 -10.15
CA ALA A 404 -24.46 6.07 -11.51
C ALA A 404 -23.62 7.35 -11.60
N TYR A 405 -23.09 7.62 -12.81
CA TYR A 405 -22.52 8.91 -13.19
C TYR A 405 -23.38 9.51 -14.28
N ASN A 406 -23.60 10.85 -14.28
CA ASN A 406 -24.11 11.48 -15.48
C ASN A 406 -23.10 11.37 -16.64
N LEU A 407 -23.60 11.41 -17.89
CA LEU A 407 -22.78 11.18 -19.07
C LEU A 407 -21.57 12.12 -19.15
N LYS A 408 -21.80 13.43 -18.92
CA LYS A 408 -20.72 14.43 -18.97
C LYS A 408 -19.62 14.17 -17.95
N TYR A 409 -20.00 13.71 -16.78
CA TYR A 409 -19.07 13.41 -15.70
C TYR A 409 -18.25 12.15 -15.99
N ALA A 410 -18.92 11.10 -16.48
CA ALA A 410 -18.25 9.87 -16.90
C ALA A 410 -17.26 10.14 -18.05
N GLU A 411 -17.60 11.00 -19.02
CA GLU A 411 -16.68 11.35 -20.12
C GLU A 411 -15.45 12.12 -19.61
N LYS A 412 -15.61 13.04 -18.65
CA LYS A 412 -14.47 13.76 -18.04
C LYS A 412 -13.50 12.78 -17.35
N ILE A 413 -14.04 11.77 -16.67
CA ILE A 413 -13.23 10.70 -16.03
C ILE A 413 -12.51 9.89 -17.12
N ARG A 414 -13.23 9.43 -18.15
CA ARG A 414 -12.65 8.64 -19.25
C ARG A 414 -11.56 9.38 -20.00
N GLU A 415 -11.76 10.67 -20.29
CA GLU A 415 -10.78 11.51 -20.97
C GLU A 415 -9.47 11.59 -20.15
N SER A 416 -9.57 11.85 -18.84
CA SER A 416 -8.41 11.85 -17.96
C SER A 416 -7.73 10.49 -17.92
N LEU A 417 -8.49 9.39 -17.89
CA LEU A 417 -7.91 8.03 -17.90
C LEU A 417 -7.27 7.69 -19.25
N ARG A 418 -7.87 8.08 -20.40
CA ARG A 418 -7.22 7.91 -21.70
C ARG A 418 -5.88 8.63 -21.75
N ARG A 419 -5.82 9.84 -21.18
CA ARG A 419 -4.57 10.59 -21.08
C ARG A 419 -3.55 9.91 -20.17
N ALA A 420 -3.98 9.43 -18.99
CA ALA A 420 -3.13 8.67 -18.09
C ALA A 420 -2.57 7.40 -18.76
N ILE A 421 -3.41 6.64 -19.45
CA ILE A 421 -3.03 5.42 -20.19
C ILE A 421 -2.03 5.74 -21.33
N ALA A 422 -2.27 6.83 -22.07
CA ALA A 422 -1.36 7.23 -23.15
C ALA A 422 0.03 7.62 -22.62
N LEU A 423 0.10 8.23 -21.42
CA LEU A 423 1.35 8.64 -20.79
C LEU A 423 2.07 7.49 -20.09
N ASN A 424 1.33 6.54 -19.53
CA ASN A 424 1.88 5.33 -18.89
C ASN A 424 0.98 4.10 -19.17
N PRO A 425 1.22 3.36 -20.25
CA PRO A 425 0.43 2.18 -20.61
C PRO A 425 0.69 0.95 -19.71
N GLU A 426 1.67 1.00 -18.82
CA GLU A 426 1.97 -0.05 -17.85
C GLU A 426 1.29 0.19 -16.48
N TYR A 427 0.51 1.26 -16.32
CA TYR A 427 -0.20 1.55 -15.09
C TYR A 427 -1.60 0.91 -15.08
N ALA A 428 -1.67 -0.30 -14.52
CA ALA A 428 -2.86 -1.16 -14.55
C ALA A 428 -4.12 -0.52 -13.93
N GLU A 429 -3.95 0.34 -12.91
CA GLU A 429 -5.07 0.98 -12.21
C GLU A 429 -5.87 1.93 -13.14
N SER A 430 -5.23 2.52 -14.15
CA SER A 430 -5.94 3.35 -15.13
C SER A 430 -6.94 2.53 -15.97
N PHE A 431 -6.54 1.35 -16.40
CA PHE A 431 -7.41 0.42 -17.13
C PHE A 431 -8.52 -0.13 -16.25
N HIS A 432 -8.20 -0.50 -15.00
CA HIS A 432 -9.16 -0.97 -14.01
C HIS A 432 -10.24 0.08 -13.74
N LEU A 433 -9.85 1.33 -13.47
CA LEU A 433 -10.80 2.41 -13.21
C LEU A 433 -11.65 2.72 -14.46
N TYR A 434 -11.06 2.66 -15.65
CA TYR A 434 -11.80 2.85 -16.89
C TYR A 434 -12.90 1.79 -17.06
N ALA A 435 -12.56 0.51 -16.85
CA ALA A 435 -13.52 -0.57 -16.87
C ALA A 435 -14.62 -0.39 -15.82
N PHE A 436 -14.27 0.09 -14.61
CA PHE A 436 -15.22 0.36 -13.55
C PHE A 436 -16.26 1.43 -13.94
N ILE A 437 -15.85 2.50 -14.60
CA ILE A 437 -16.78 3.54 -15.08
C ILE A 437 -17.80 2.96 -16.09
N ASN A 438 -17.31 2.15 -17.03
CA ASN A 438 -18.20 1.50 -18.02
C ASN A 438 -19.17 0.50 -17.36
N ILE A 439 -18.69 -0.27 -16.38
CA ILE A 439 -19.54 -1.18 -15.59
C ILE A 439 -20.63 -0.39 -14.84
N THR A 440 -20.27 0.68 -14.16
CA THR A 440 -21.20 1.49 -13.37
C THR A 440 -22.26 2.13 -14.25
N ARG A 441 -21.90 2.55 -15.46
CA ARG A 441 -22.80 3.09 -16.47
C ARG A 441 -23.61 2.02 -17.23
N ASN A 442 -23.24 0.74 -17.07
CA ASN A 442 -23.75 -0.38 -17.84
C ASN A 442 -23.67 -0.16 -19.37
N GLU A 443 -22.55 0.44 -19.81
CA GLU A 443 -22.32 0.75 -21.23
C GLU A 443 -20.92 0.34 -21.66
N ASN A 444 -20.70 0.14 -22.96
CA ASN A 444 -19.39 -0.23 -23.54
C ASN A 444 -18.73 -1.42 -22.82
N LEU A 445 -19.52 -2.46 -22.46
CA LEU A 445 -19.04 -3.61 -21.68
C LEU A 445 -17.95 -4.42 -22.39
N ASP A 446 -17.91 -4.42 -23.73
CA ASP A 446 -16.82 -5.06 -24.48
C ASP A 446 -15.51 -4.29 -24.32
N GLU A 447 -15.55 -2.95 -24.36
CA GLU A 447 -14.41 -2.10 -24.05
C GLU A 447 -13.98 -2.28 -22.57
N ALA A 448 -14.93 -2.37 -21.64
CA ALA A 448 -14.63 -2.66 -20.24
C ALA A 448 -13.87 -3.99 -20.07
N LEU A 449 -14.30 -5.04 -20.80
CA LEU A 449 -13.61 -6.33 -20.78
C LEU A 449 -12.21 -6.24 -21.39
N GLU A 450 -12.02 -5.48 -22.47
CA GLU A 450 -10.70 -5.23 -23.05
C GLU A 450 -9.79 -4.53 -22.04
N MET A 451 -10.27 -3.47 -21.39
CA MET A 451 -9.49 -2.70 -20.41
C MET A 451 -9.10 -3.56 -19.20
N ILE A 452 -10.03 -4.33 -18.64
CA ILE A 452 -9.70 -5.18 -17.49
C ILE A 452 -8.74 -6.31 -17.86
N ASN A 453 -8.80 -6.84 -19.08
CA ASN A 453 -7.85 -7.81 -19.58
C ASN A 453 -6.44 -7.21 -19.74
N LYS A 454 -6.31 -5.95 -20.16
CA LYS A 454 -5.04 -5.22 -20.17
C LYS A 454 -4.49 -5.08 -18.75
N ALA A 455 -5.33 -4.71 -17.79
CA ALA A 455 -4.94 -4.65 -16.37
C ALA A 455 -4.46 -6.01 -15.84
N LEU A 456 -5.17 -7.09 -16.17
CA LEU A 456 -4.78 -8.45 -15.78
C LEU A 456 -3.51 -8.95 -16.48
N LYS A 457 -3.24 -8.50 -17.71
CA LYS A 457 -1.97 -8.81 -18.38
C LYS A 457 -0.78 -8.18 -17.66
N ILE A 458 -0.95 -6.98 -17.09
CA ILE A 458 0.08 -6.29 -16.32
C ILE A 458 0.20 -6.91 -14.92
N ALA A 459 -0.93 -7.22 -14.27
CA ALA A 459 -1.00 -7.74 -12.90
C ALA A 459 -1.90 -8.99 -12.81
N PRO A 460 -1.44 -10.17 -13.28
CA PRO A 460 -2.27 -11.36 -13.48
C PRO A 460 -2.81 -11.97 -12.17
N GLY A 461 -2.14 -11.76 -11.05
CA GLY A 461 -2.56 -12.24 -9.74
C GLY A 461 -3.54 -11.33 -9.01
N ASN A 462 -3.85 -10.14 -9.54
CA ASN A 462 -4.72 -9.18 -8.87
C ASN A 462 -6.18 -9.65 -8.85
N GLN A 463 -6.64 -10.08 -7.66
CA GLN A 463 -7.99 -10.64 -7.50
C GLN A 463 -9.09 -9.58 -7.59
N TRP A 464 -8.80 -8.30 -7.31
CA TRP A 464 -9.76 -7.21 -7.54
C TRP A 464 -10.06 -7.01 -9.03
N TYR A 465 -9.06 -7.18 -9.91
CA TYR A 465 -9.28 -7.13 -11.35
C TYR A 465 -10.09 -8.34 -11.84
N ARG A 466 -9.84 -9.52 -11.25
CA ARG A 466 -10.68 -10.71 -11.52
C ARG A 466 -12.12 -10.51 -11.07
N LEU A 467 -12.35 -9.87 -9.93
CA LEU A 467 -13.69 -9.52 -9.48
C LEU A 467 -14.39 -8.59 -10.48
N ARG A 468 -13.70 -7.56 -10.99
CA ARG A 468 -14.24 -6.70 -12.06
C ARG A 468 -14.59 -7.49 -13.31
N THR A 469 -13.80 -8.50 -13.67
CA THR A 469 -14.14 -9.39 -14.80
C THR A 469 -15.44 -10.15 -14.53
N ALA A 470 -15.67 -10.65 -13.32
CA ALA A 470 -16.93 -11.29 -12.93
C ALA A 470 -18.12 -10.32 -13.04
N GLU A 471 -17.97 -9.08 -12.58
CA GLU A 471 -18.99 -8.04 -12.70
C GLU A 471 -19.33 -7.71 -14.17
N ILE A 472 -18.33 -7.66 -15.05
CA ILE A 472 -18.56 -7.45 -16.50
C ILE A 472 -19.33 -8.64 -17.08
N TYR A 473 -18.92 -9.88 -16.78
CA TYR A 473 -19.65 -11.05 -17.26
C TYR A 473 -21.11 -11.09 -16.76
N MET A 474 -21.33 -10.75 -15.51
CA MET A 474 -22.67 -10.62 -14.96
C MET A 474 -23.51 -9.60 -15.76
N ARG A 475 -22.97 -8.40 -16.04
CA ARG A 475 -23.63 -7.37 -16.83
C ARG A 475 -23.88 -7.80 -18.27
N LYS A 476 -23.00 -8.60 -18.84
CA LYS A 476 -23.15 -9.22 -20.18
C LYS A 476 -24.07 -10.45 -20.18
N GLN A 477 -24.69 -10.80 -19.04
CA GLN A 477 -25.53 -11.98 -18.85
C GLN A 477 -24.80 -13.33 -19.05
N ASP A 478 -23.47 -13.31 -18.98
CA ASP A 478 -22.66 -14.55 -18.92
C ASP A 478 -22.54 -14.98 -17.45
N PHE A 479 -23.67 -15.45 -16.91
CA PHE A 479 -23.77 -15.80 -15.48
C PHE A 479 -22.86 -16.96 -15.08
N ALA A 480 -22.60 -17.89 -16.01
CA ALA A 480 -21.73 -19.04 -15.75
C ALA A 480 -20.30 -18.60 -15.45
N ASN A 481 -19.72 -17.73 -16.26
CA ASN A 481 -18.37 -17.21 -16.04
C ASN A 481 -18.30 -16.26 -14.83
N ALA A 482 -19.32 -15.41 -14.61
CA ALA A 482 -19.40 -14.55 -13.43
C ALA A 482 -19.40 -15.38 -12.14
N ARG A 483 -20.19 -16.43 -12.06
CA ARG A 483 -20.29 -17.34 -10.92
C ARG A 483 -18.98 -18.07 -10.66
N LYS A 484 -18.39 -18.65 -11.71
CA LYS A 484 -17.11 -19.39 -11.62
C LYS A 484 -15.99 -18.52 -11.03
N ILE A 485 -15.85 -17.28 -11.50
CA ILE A 485 -14.81 -16.36 -11.02
C ILE A 485 -15.09 -15.96 -9.57
N SER A 486 -16.33 -15.57 -9.24
CA SER A 486 -16.71 -15.17 -7.88
C SER A 486 -16.48 -16.29 -6.86
N GLN A 487 -16.85 -17.53 -7.19
CA GLN A 487 -16.61 -18.70 -6.34
C GLN A 487 -15.11 -18.99 -6.13
N ASN A 488 -14.30 -18.84 -7.16
CA ASN A 488 -12.85 -18.98 -7.03
C ASN A 488 -12.27 -17.92 -6.08
N ILE A 489 -12.72 -16.65 -6.20
CA ILE A 489 -12.27 -15.58 -5.31
C ILE A 489 -12.66 -15.87 -3.85
N LEU A 490 -13.87 -16.37 -3.58
CA LEU A 490 -14.32 -16.74 -2.23
C LEU A 490 -13.39 -17.76 -1.55
N GLN A 491 -12.80 -18.67 -2.33
CA GLN A 491 -11.88 -19.71 -1.82
C GLN A 491 -10.44 -19.19 -1.60
N THR A 492 -10.02 -18.18 -2.37
CA THR A 492 -8.61 -17.78 -2.47
C THR A 492 -8.33 -16.35 -2.02
N ALA A 493 -9.36 -15.56 -1.70
CA ALA A 493 -9.19 -14.17 -1.30
C ALA A 493 -8.39 -14.03 0.00
N PRO A 494 -7.40 -13.09 0.03
CA PRO A 494 -6.54 -12.88 1.18
C PRO A 494 -7.24 -12.17 2.35
N ASP A 495 -8.33 -11.46 2.08
CA ASP A 495 -9.01 -10.63 3.06
C ASP A 495 -10.54 -10.76 2.97
N ASP A 496 -11.20 -10.46 4.09
CA ASP A 496 -12.66 -10.59 4.22
C ASP A 496 -13.43 -9.55 3.39
N ARG A 497 -12.81 -8.42 3.08
CA ARG A 497 -13.42 -7.39 2.24
C ARG A 497 -13.59 -7.88 0.80
N LEU A 498 -12.54 -8.47 0.23
CA LEU A 498 -12.63 -9.04 -1.11
C LEU A 498 -13.62 -10.22 -1.17
N LYS A 499 -13.66 -11.07 -0.11
CA LYS A 499 -14.67 -12.13 0.02
C LYS A 499 -16.06 -11.56 0.03
N LEU A 500 -16.32 -10.50 0.81
CA LEU A 500 -17.61 -9.83 0.86
C LEU A 500 -18.07 -9.35 -0.52
N TYR A 501 -17.19 -8.68 -1.27
CA TYR A 501 -17.53 -8.19 -2.61
C TYR A 501 -17.75 -9.34 -3.61
N ALA A 502 -16.97 -10.42 -3.52
CA ALA A 502 -17.17 -11.61 -4.35
C ALA A 502 -18.50 -12.31 -4.04
N GLN A 503 -18.87 -12.40 -2.76
CA GLN A 503 -20.17 -12.95 -2.33
C GLN A 503 -21.32 -12.08 -2.83
N ASN A 504 -21.18 -10.76 -2.75
CA ASN A 504 -22.18 -9.83 -3.28
C ASN A 504 -22.35 -10.00 -4.80
N THR A 505 -21.24 -10.07 -5.56
CA THR A 505 -21.29 -10.29 -7.01
C THR A 505 -21.95 -11.63 -7.34
N LEU A 506 -21.69 -12.68 -6.56
CA LEU A 506 -22.33 -13.98 -6.73
C LEU A 506 -23.85 -13.92 -6.46
N ASN A 507 -24.26 -13.26 -5.39
CA ASN A 507 -25.67 -13.08 -5.03
C ASN A 507 -26.42 -12.29 -6.11
N LEU A 508 -25.83 -11.20 -6.60
CA LEU A 508 -26.38 -10.40 -7.70
C LEU A 508 -26.49 -11.20 -8.99
N THR A 509 -25.47 -11.99 -9.31
CA THR A 509 -25.46 -12.87 -10.50
C THR A 509 -26.64 -13.83 -10.47
N ASN A 510 -26.87 -14.50 -9.33
CA ASN A 510 -27.96 -15.45 -9.17
C ASN A 510 -29.33 -14.75 -9.22
N ALA A 511 -29.47 -13.59 -8.60
CA ALA A 511 -30.71 -12.82 -8.60
C ALA A 511 -31.08 -12.32 -10.02
N TRP A 512 -30.11 -11.85 -10.80
CA TRP A 512 -30.35 -11.38 -12.17
C TRP A 512 -30.70 -12.53 -13.12
N GLU A 513 -30.01 -13.68 -13.00
CA GLU A 513 -30.30 -14.86 -13.80
C GLU A 513 -31.76 -15.31 -13.55
N ALA A 514 -32.15 -15.45 -12.26
CA ALA A 514 -33.52 -15.81 -11.89
C ALA A 514 -34.58 -14.83 -12.44
N GLN A 515 -34.31 -13.53 -12.33
CA GLN A 515 -35.20 -12.50 -12.84
C GLN A 515 -35.37 -12.58 -14.36
N ILE A 516 -34.27 -12.79 -15.12
CA ILE A 516 -34.32 -12.93 -16.56
C ILE A 516 -35.10 -14.22 -16.96
N GLU A 517 -34.90 -15.31 -16.23
CA GLU A 517 -35.64 -16.54 -16.45
C GLU A 517 -37.16 -16.35 -16.20
N ASP A 518 -37.52 -15.62 -15.15
CA ASP A 518 -38.93 -15.30 -14.86
C ASP A 518 -39.57 -14.44 -15.93
N ILE A 519 -38.83 -13.43 -16.43
CA ILE A 519 -39.29 -12.61 -17.56
C ILE A 519 -39.47 -13.46 -18.81
N LYS A 520 -38.53 -14.38 -19.12
CA LYS A 520 -38.67 -15.31 -20.26
C LYS A 520 -39.91 -16.20 -20.13
N LYS A 521 -40.13 -16.79 -18.95
CA LYS A 521 -41.31 -17.62 -18.68
C LYS A 521 -42.64 -16.85 -18.82
N GLN A 522 -42.66 -15.57 -18.39
CA GLN A 522 -43.81 -14.68 -18.56
C GLN A 522 -44.09 -14.34 -20.03
N ARG A 523 -43.08 -14.20 -20.87
CA ARG A 523 -43.19 -13.96 -22.30
C ARG A 523 -43.67 -15.17 -23.10
N GLU A 524 -43.42 -16.38 -22.59
CA GLU A 524 -43.90 -17.63 -23.22
C GLU A 524 -45.38 -17.92 -22.92
N GLN A 525 -46.03 -17.14 -22.03
CA GLN A 525 -47.47 -17.22 -21.77
C GLN A 525 -48.26 -16.31 -22.74
N PRO A 526 -49.28 -16.79 -23.46
CA PRO A 526 -49.83 -16.11 -24.66
C PRO A 526 -50.71 -14.89 -24.40
N GLU A 527 -50.76 -14.27 -23.27
CA GLU A 527 -51.66 -13.18 -22.93
C GLU A 527 -51.12 -11.99 -22.13
N ASN A 528 -49.90 -11.56 -22.35
CA ASN A 528 -49.49 -10.23 -21.81
C ASN A 528 -48.45 -9.57 -22.70
N GLU A 529 -48.76 -8.40 -23.21
CA GLU A 529 -47.79 -7.45 -23.74
C GLU A 529 -46.80 -7.04 -22.63
N VAL A 530 -45.76 -7.82 -22.44
CA VAL A 530 -44.64 -7.42 -21.56
C VAL A 530 -43.73 -6.49 -22.35
N THR A 531 -43.85 -5.21 -22.09
CA THR A 531 -42.84 -4.20 -22.53
C THR A 531 -41.48 -4.65 -22.06
N ASP A 532 -40.47 -4.55 -22.93
CA ASP A 532 -39.06 -4.78 -22.61
C ASP A 532 -38.63 -3.82 -21.48
N LYS A 533 -38.84 -4.25 -20.21
CA LYS A 533 -38.46 -3.47 -19.07
C LYS A 533 -36.96 -3.66 -18.84
N ILE A 534 -36.17 -2.81 -19.47
CA ILE A 534 -34.80 -2.60 -19.05
C ILE A 534 -34.91 -2.00 -17.65
N LEU A 535 -34.30 -2.67 -16.63
CA LEU A 535 -34.25 -2.13 -15.27
C LEU A 535 -33.71 -0.72 -15.28
N SER A 536 -34.41 0.20 -14.64
CA SER A 536 -33.94 1.57 -14.44
C SER A 536 -32.68 1.59 -13.56
N GLU A 537 -31.88 2.65 -13.65
CA GLU A 537 -30.71 2.85 -12.79
C GLU A 537 -31.10 2.79 -11.31
N GLU A 538 -32.29 3.27 -10.95
CA GLU A 538 -32.83 3.23 -9.59
C GLU A 538 -33.19 1.80 -9.14
N GLU A 539 -33.76 0.98 -10.02
CA GLU A 539 -34.05 -0.43 -9.74
C GLU A 539 -32.78 -1.26 -9.59
N ILE A 540 -31.76 -1.00 -10.40
CA ILE A 540 -30.42 -1.61 -10.27
C ILE A 540 -29.79 -1.19 -8.94
N ALA A 541 -29.92 0.07 -8.54
CA ALA A 541 -29.40 0.58 -7.27
C ALA A 541 -30.06 -0.11 -6.07
N ALA A 542 -31.38 -0.23 -6.09
CA ALA A 542 -32.13 -0.88 -5.03
C ALA A 542 -31.77 -2.38 -4.91
N LEU A 543 -31.58 -3.07 -6.04
CA LEU A 543 -31.12 -4.46 -6.06
C LEU A 543 -29.70 -4.59 -5.50
N ASN A 544 -28.79 -3.69 -5.87
CA ASN A 544 -27.43 -3.67 -5.36
C ASN A 544 -27.40 -3.43 -3.84
N GLU A 545 -28.17 -2.47 -3.34
CA GLU A 545 -28.26 -2.18 -1.90
C GLU A 545 -28.84 -3.39 -1.14
N LYS A 546 -29.89 -4.01 -1.64
CA LYS A 546 -30.48 -5.20 -1.04
C LYS A 546 -29.50 -6.37 -1.01
N ALA A 547 -28.87 -6.69 -2.14
CA ALA A 547 -27.92 -7.80 -2.23
C ALA A 547 -26.70 -7.59 -1.34
N MET A 548 -26.19 -6.34 -1.25
CA MET A 548 -25.09 -6.02 -0.35
C MET A 548 -25.49 -6.16 1.12
N ASN A 549 -26.69 -5.71 1.48
CA ASN A 549 -27.19 -5.85 2.84
C ASN A 549 -27.36 -7.33 3.24
N GLU A 550 -27.87 -8.17 2.34
CA GLU A 550 -27.95 -9.61 2.53
C GLU A 550 -26.56 -10.25 2.68
N SER A 551 -25.62 -9.87 1.82
CA SER A 551 -24.24 -10.35 1.86
C SER A 551 -23.52 -9.96 3.16
N LEU A 552 -23.73 -8.73 3.65
CA LEU A 552 -23.21 -8.28 4.95
C LEU A 552 -23.77 -9.12 6.09
N ASN A 553 -25.08 -9.34 6.13
CA ASN A 553 -25.70 -10.17 7.17
C ASN A 553 -25.16 -11.61 7.16
N GLN A 554 -24.88 -12.18 5.98
CA GLN A 554 -24.26 -13.51 5.84
C GLN A 554 -22.79 -13.53 6.31
N SER A 555 -22.07 -12.43 6.12
CA SER A 555 -20.64 -12.30 6.43
C SER A 555 -20.37 -11.97 7.90
N LEU A 556 -21.36 -11.47 8.63
CA LEU A 556 -21.22 -11.21 10.05
C LEU A 556 -20.90 -12.50 10.82
N ARG A 557 -20.08 -12.37 11.84
CA ARG A 557 -19.74 -13.46 12.75
C ARG A 557 -21.03 -14.08 13.31
N LYS A 558 -21.17 -15.38 13.17
CA LYS A 558 -22.32 -16.10 13.74
C LYS A 558 -22.21 -16.16 15.28
N PRO A 559 -23.23 -15.74 16.03
CA PRO A 559 -23.21 -15.80 17.48
C PRO A 559 -23.16 -17.25 17.96
N ARG A 560 -22.41 -17.51 19.03
CA ARG A 560 -22.38 -18.80 19.72
C ARG A 560 -23.52 -18.85 20.76
N THR A 561 -23.76 -20.02 21.30
CA THR A 561 -24.73 -20.20 22.39
C THR A 561 -24.47 -19.26 23.57
N GLY A 562 -25.44 -18.47 23.98
CA GLY A 562 -25.31 -17.47 25.04
C GLY A 562 -24.79 -16.10 24.60
N GLU A 563 -24.45 -15.91 23.31
CA GLU A 563 -24.11 -14.63 22.74
C GLU A 563 -25.32 -13.95 22.12
N LYS A 564 -25.39 -12.63 22.29
CA LYS A 564 -26.41 -11.76 21.68
C LYS A 564 -25.73 -10.73 20.80
N ARG A 565 -26.48 -10.14 19.89
CA ARG A 565 -26.00 -9.08 19.04
C ARG A 565 -26.90 -7.84 19.15
N ILE A 566 -26.29 -6.68 19.03
CA ILE A 566 -26.98 -5.40 18.93
C ILE A 566 -26.30 -4.53 17.90
N VAL A 567 -27.06 -3.73 17.19
CA VAL A 567 -26.55 -2.76 16.26
C VAL A 567 -26.73 -1.34 16.82
N GLY A 568 -25.72 -0.51 16.64
CA GLY A 568 -25.75 0.86 17.13
C GLY A 568 -24.51 1.66 16.75
N PHE A 569 -24.47 2.91 17.18
CA PHE A 569 -23.32 3.79 16.99
C PHE A 569 -22.35 3.64 18.16
N LEU A 570 -21.14 3.18 17.88
CA LEU A 570 -20.03 3.21 18.83
C LEU A 570 -19.55 4.66 18.94
N THR A 571 -19.72 5.24 20.13
CA THR A 571 -19.45 6.68 20.36
C THR A 571 -18.15 6.95 21.12
N ASN A 572 -17.75 5.99 21.98
CA ASN A 572 -16.53 6.10 22.78
C ASN A 572 -16.02 4.71 23.16
N ILE A 573 -14.70 4.61 23.36
CA ILE A 573 -14.04 3.44 23.99
C ILE A 573 -13.16 3.96 25.12
N GLU A 574 -13.47 3.59 26.35
CA GLU A 574 -12.64 3.92 27.52
C GLU A 574 -11.74 2.74 27.88
N CYS A 575 -10.43 2.98 27.84
CA CYS A 575 -9.44 1.97 28.16
C CYS A 575 -8.90 2.20 29.57
N GLY A 576 -9.31 1.34 30.48
CA GLY A 576 -8.77 1.27 31.83
C GLY A 576 -7.64 0.24 31.96
N ALA A 577 -6.93 0.25 33.10
CA ALA A 577 -5.84 -0.69 33.35
C ALA A 577 -6.28 -2.17 33.48
N LYS A 578 -7.58 -2.42 33.68
CA LYS A 578 -8.13 -3.77 33.92
C LYS A 578 -9.34 -4.10 33.06
N GLU A 579 -9.88 -3.14 32.35
CA GLU A 579 -11.08 -3.30 31.51
C GLU A 579 -11.14 -2.23 30.42
N VAL A 580 -11.84 -2.56 29.36
CA VAL A 580 -12.18 -1.66 28.25
C VAL A 580 -13.70 -1.55 28.18
N ILE A 581 -14.24 -0.33 28.15
CA ILE A 581 -15.68 -0.05 28.11
C ILE A 581 -16.03 0.55 26.75
N TYR A 582 -17.04 -0.06 26.10
CA TYR A 582 -17.56 0.36 24.80
C TYR A 582 -18.90 1.04 24.97
N PHE A 583 -19.02 2.30 24.57
CA PHE A 583 -20.24 3.09 24.66
C PHE A 583 -20.97 3.03 23.32
N VAL A 584 -22.15 2.44 23.33
CA VAL A 584 -22.96 2.20 22.13
C VAL A 584 -24.31 2.90 22.27
N LYS A 585 -24.65 3.70 21.28
CA LYS A 585 -25.99 4.32 21.16
C LYS A 585 -26.81 3.49 20.18
N SER A 586 -27.79 2.76 20.69
CA SER A 586 -28.72 1.97 19.88
C SER A 586 -30.10 2.57 20.04
N LEU A 587 -30.72 2.98 18.93
CA LEU A 587 -32.01 3.70 18.92
C LEU A 587 -31.98 4.87 19.91
N ASP A 588 -32.78 4.80 21.00
CA ASP A 588 -32.87 5.84 22.04
C ASP A 588 -32.11 5.49 23.33
N GLU A 589 -31.44 4.33 23.38
CA GLU A 589 -30.74 3.86 24.57
C GLU A 589 -29.22 3.97 24.41
N ARG A 590 -28.57 4.38 25.51
CA ARG A 590 -27.11 4.30 25.64
C ARG A 590 -26.76 3.07 26.44
N LEU A 591 -26.00 2.17 25.82
CA LEU A 591 -25.58 0.90 26.37
C LEU A 591 -24.07 0.91 26.56
N GLU A 592 -23.63 0.27 27.66
CA GLU A 592 -22.23 0.10 27.99
C GLU A 592 -21.89 -1.38 27.96
N PHE A 593 -20.86 -1.74 27.22
CA PHE A 593 -20.35 -3.11 27.14
C PHE A 593 -18.89 -3.11 27.61
N ARG A 594 -18.41 -4.22 28.17
CA ARG A 594 -17.03 -4.31 28.66
C ARG A 594 -16.25 -5.48 28.04
N SER A 595 -14.93 -5.38 28.02
CA SER A 595 -14.00 -6.50 27.85
C SER A 595 -12.83 -6.36 28.80
N ASN A 596 -12.06 -7.41 29.03
CA ASN A 596 -10.87 -7.34 29.88
C ASN A 596 -9.69 -6.65 29.17
N SER A 597 -9.59 -6.82 27.85
CA SER A 597 -8.58 -6.15 27.02
C SER A 597 -9.10 -5.95 25.59
N PHE A 598 -8.38 -5.14 24.80
CA PHE A 598 -8.63 -5.03 23.35
C PHE A 598 -8.35 -6.34 22.61
N ASP A 599 -7.35 -7.09 23.05
CA ASP A 599 -6.91 -8.33 22.40
C ASP A 599 -7.92 -9.48 22.55
N ASP A 600 -8.86 -9.35 23.49
CA ASP A 600 -9.95 -10.33 23.69
C ASP A 600 -11.10 -10.14 22.69
N ILE A 601 -11.08 -9.07 21.89
CA ILE A 601 -12.18 -8.67 21.02
C ILE A 601 -11.82 -8.89 19.56
N ILE A 602 -12.76 -9.50 18.82
CA ILE A 602 -12.66 -9.64 17.38
C ILE A 602 -13.18 -8.34 16.74
N PHE A 603 -12.28 -7.57 16.13
CA PHE A 603 -12.66 -6.40 15.34
C PHE A 603 -12.70 -6.76 13.85
N THR A 604 -13.82 -6.48 13.20
CA THR A 604 -13.96 -6.65 11.74
C THR A 604 -14.51 -5.36 11.13
N ALA A 605 -13.94 -4.91 10.02
CA ALA A 605 -14.40 -3.71 9.33
C ALA A 605 -14.94 -4.07 7.94
N PHE A 606 -16.25 -3.97 7.77
CA PHE A 606 -16.93 -4.08 6.48
C PHE A 606 -17.19 -2.72 5.83
N ALA A 607 -17.24 -1.65 6.62
CA ALA A 607 -17.27 -0.28 6.11
C ALA A 607 -15.85 0.28 5.97
N VAL A 608 -15.68 1.26 5.08
CA VAL A 608 -14.44 2.03 4.98
C VAL A 608 -14.35 2.91 6.23
N ALA A 609 -13.67 2.44 7.27
CA ALA A 609 -13.39 3.24 8.45
C ALA A 609 -12.09 4.02 8.21
N ASP A 610 -12.19 5.34 8.13
CA ASP A 610 -11.02 6.23 8.05
C ASP A 610 -10.31 6.39 9.41
N SER A 611 -10.81 5.74 10.46
CA SER A 611 -10.30 5.88 11.82
C SER A 611 -9.70 4.58 12.33
N LYS A 612 -8.48 4.65 12.84
CA LYS A 612 -7.92 3.59 13.69
C LYS A 612 -8.84 3.40 14.88
N VAL A 613 -9.27 2.17 15.12
CA VAL A 613 -10.02 1.82 16.33
C VAL A 613 -9.07 1.93 17.52
N GLY A 614 -9.38 2.79 18.46
CA GLY A 614 -8.54 3.02 19.63
C GLY A 614 -9.35 3.64 20.78
N CYS A 615 -8.68 3.84 21.90
CA CYS A 615 -9.29 4.49 23.07
C CYS A 615 -9.64 5.95 22.78
N GLY A 616 -10.77 6.39 23.25
CA GLY A 616 -11.22 7.77 23.16
C GLY A 616 -12.57 7.95 22.47
N ILE A 617 -13.01 9.21 22.40
CA ILE A 617 -14.26 9.61 21.75
C ILE A 617 -14.02 9.59 20.23
N PHE A 618 -14.88 8.93 19.51
CA PHE A 618 -14.84 8.93 18.04
C PHE A 618 -15.22 10.32 17.50
N LYS A 619 -14.40 10.84 16.59
CA LYS A 619 -14.69 12.14 15.91
C LYS A 619 -15.95 12.06 15.03
N ALA A 620 -16.27 10.88 14.53
CA ALA A 620 -17.49 10.56 13.81
C ALA A 620 -18.12 9.31 14.42
N GLU A 621 -19.44 9.30 14.54
CA GLU A 621 -20.18 8.11 15.00
C GLU A 621 -19.95 6.94 14.04
N VAL A 622 -19.48 5.82 14.57
CA VAL A 622 -19.18 4.60 13.78
C VAL A 622 -20.28 3.58 14.04
N TYR A 623 -20.98 3.16 12.97
CA TYR A 623 -22.04 2.19 13.08
C TYR A 623 -21.47 0.76 13.12
N ALA A 624 -21.91 -0.04 14.09
CA ALA A 624 -21.35 -1.36 14.33
C ALA A 624 -22.38 -2.36 14.85
N VAL A 625 -22.14 -3.63 14.57
CA VAL A 625 -22.79 -4.76 15.25
C VAL A 625 -21.91 -5.20 16.40
N ILE A 626 -22.42 -5.16 17.61
CA ILE A 626 -21.73 -5.61 18.82
C ILE A 626 -22.24 -6.99 19.20
N THR A 627 -21.35 -7.97 19.22
CA THR A 627 -21.64 -9.30 19.77
C THR A 627 -21.18 -9.35 21.23
N TYR A 628 -22.07 -9.73 22.14
CA TYR A 628 -21.82 -9.73 23.58
C TYR A 628 -22.45 -10.94 24.30
N LYS A 629 -21.92 -11.27 25.46
CA LYS A 629 -22.48 -12.26 26.39
C LYS A 629 -23.25 -11.56 27.50
N THR A 630 -24.46 -12.08 27.81
CA THR A 630 -25.23 -11.67 28.98
C THR A 630 -24.97 -12.68 30.09
N GLY A 631 -24.41 -12.24 31.22
CA GLY A 631 -24.10 -13.08 32.38
C GLY A 631 -22.77 -12.77 33.03
N GLY A 632 -22.65 -12.76 34.32
CA GLY A 632 -21.53 -12.35 35.15
C GLY A 632 -21.96 -11.32 36.19
N GLU A 633 -21.09 -10.93 37.10
CA GLU A 633 -21.31 -9.80 38.01
C GLU A 633 -21.32 -8.49 37.21
N LEU A 634 -22.42 -8.23 36.50
CA LEU A 634 -22.64 -7.00 35.75
C LEU A 634 -23.11 -5.92 36.74
N ASN A 635 -22.36 -4.84 36.89
CA ASN A 635 -22.86 -3.62 37.51
C ASN A 635 -24.12 -3.16 36.76
N ARG A 636 -25.08 -2.53 37.45
CA ARG A 636 -26.34 -2.07 36.85
C ARG A 636 -26.22 -1.21 35.56
N LYS A 637 -25.01 -0.75 35.21
CA LYS A 637 -24.71 0.03 34.01
C LYS A 637 -24.20 -0.80 32.83
N ILE A 638 -23.58 -1.95 33.08
CA ILE A 638 -22.93 -2.75 32.01
C ILE A 638 -23.97 -3.74 31.45
N SER A 639 -24.22 -3.63 30.14
CA SER A 639 -25.22 -4.44 29.42
C SER A 639 -24.72 -5.84 29.04
N GLY A 640 -23.40 -6.03 28.97
CA GLY A 640 -22.79 -7.33 28.66
C GLY A 640 -21.28 -7.28 28.48
N GLU A 641 -20.69 -8.47 28.30
CA GLU A 641 -19.29 -8.64 27.97
C GLU A 641 -19.11 -8.72 26.47
N THR A 642 -18.34 -7.79 25.89
CA THR A 642 -18.08 -7.71 24.44
C THR A 642 -17.28 -8.91 23.98
N VAL A 643 -17.65 -9.49 22.85
CA VAL A 643 -16.97 -10.59 22.17
C VAL A 643 -16.43 -10.15 20.81
N ALA A 644 -17.22 -9.37 20.07
CA ALA A 644 -16.81 -8.86 18.76
C ALA A 644 -17.47 -7.51 18.48
N VAL A 645 -16.77 -6.69 17.69
CA VAL A 645 -17.24 -5.42 17.16
C VAL A 645 -17.02 -5.43 15.65
N GLU A 646 -18.12 -5.39 14.90
CA GLU A 646 -18.11 -5.49 13.44
C GLU A 646 -18.63 -4.18 12.86
N PHE A 647 -17.75 -3.38 12.29
CA PHE A 647 -18.08 -2.07 11.71
C PHE A 647 -18.82 -2.25 10.38
N VAL A 648 -20.00 -1.66 10.31
CA VAL A 648 -20.91 -1.76 9.16
C VAL A 648 -21.30 -0.39 8.65
N PRO A 649 -21.74 -0.24 7.38
CA PRO A 649 -22.25 1.02 6.85
C PRO A 649 -23.45 1.54 7.65
N LYS A 650 -23.61 2.89 7.71
CA LYS A 650 -24.69 3.54 8.52
C LYS A 650 -26.11 3.14 8.09
N ASN A 651 -26.30 2.82 6.81
CA ASN A 651 -27.58 2.36 6.25
C ASN A 651 -27.76 0.84 6.28
N PHE A 652 -26.85 0.11 6.94
CA PHE A 652 -26.95 -1.32 7.14
C PHE A 652 -28.21 -1.69 7.91
N LYS A 653 -28.98 -2.63 7.37
CA LYS A 653 -30.18 -3.20 8.00
C LYS A 653 -29.81 -4.57 8.56
N PHE A 654 -29.67 -4.61 9.87
CA PHE A 654 -29.37 -5.85 10.58
C PHE A 654 -30.57 -6.77 10.53
N ILE A 655 -30.38 -8.02 10.09
CA ILE A 655 -31.39 -9.09 10.09
C ILE A 655 -30.93 -10.08 11.15
N GLU A 656 -31.73 -10.21 12.19
CA GLU A 656 -31.50 -11.24 13.20
C GLU A 656 -31.77 -12.62 12.56
N PRO A 657 -30.86 -13.60 12.70
CA PRO A 657 -30.96 -14.88 12.04
C PRO A 657 -32.10 -15.75 12.60
#